data_a06534855aee4afde6057f563d25e529
#
_entry.id   a06534855aee4afde6057f563d25e529
#
_cell.length_a   1.000
_cell.length_b   1.000
_cell.length_c   1.000
_cell.angle_alpha   90.00
_cell.angle_beta   90.00
_cell.angle_gamma   90.00
#
_symmetry.space_group_name_H-M   'P 1'
#
loop_
_entity.id
_entity.type
_entity.pdbx_description
1 polymer ?
#
loop_
_entity_poly.entity_id
_entity_poly.type
_entity_poly.pdbx_seq_one_letter_code
_entity_poly.pdbx_strand_id
1 'polypeptide(L)'
;MNQNYNDEYEVMETDERRYHPRYPLANTPGLELQQMRYKGWMDRCTNEESGALFTDITVEDAVTIATSITAAVLGISFPVGAAVTSIISVLVPYWWPKSAGAPGTPSAQVTWEQFMNAAENLSNKQILESKRSDAIARWQGIQTLGRDYYQAQCDWLQDQNNELKKSRLRDAFDDFEDALKLSMPFFRAQGFEIPMLSMYAQAANMHLLLLRDVVQNGVSWGFQQYEIDRYYSNTDPLLGNPGLIQLVESYTDYCVHWYNTGLQQQYANNRYNWDAFNDFRRDMTIMVLDIVSLWPTYDLRRYPKPTKSQLTRTVYTDLLGFSGDREYLQIDIDRAEQELVQTPNLFTWIRKILFKLQPTGVNFVRGRSMSFTYTNSHNGYEENKGNPGEIQETIDIPAPYVGDDIWRIDTRVNTSSIPNANIVRGWNFSFTKSLDQQIRWQPPSSSETIVMQGLSCNGPSIHSCDLCDSNSPCRNITPNYSFPCDNKSIYSHRFSYLGAGLKSDLTALTYFSYGWTHVSAAANNLIDAEQITQIPAVKGYNLVGNARVIKGPGSTGGDLVKLGEDSDVSVSVTTPASDTTLGYTIRLRYVSKLDFYLGVSIVEPDASEISRNVLLPATTSGDNLTYTAFNYYDIGFITTITAPQGEYILTLTNHSLEVGFIIDKIEFIPV
;
A
#
# COMPACT_ATOMS: atom_id res chain seq x y z
N MET A 1 -2.24 62.21 -26.58
CA MET A 1 -1.56 61.02 -27.10
C MET A 1 -2.10 59.86 -26.35
N ASN A 2 -3.18 59.26 -26.85
CA ASN A 2 -3.72 58.02 -26.39
C ASN A 2 -3.10 56.89 -27.23
N GLN A 3 -2.15 56.18 -26.66
CA GLN A 3 -1.73 54.94 -27.24
C GLN A 3 -2.66 53.83 -26.73
N ASN A 4 -3.43 53.27 -27.65
CA ASN A 4 -4.24 52.11 -27.46
C ASN A 4 -3.34 50.89 -27.13
N TYR A 5 -3.37 50.44 -25.89
CA TYR A 5 -2.74 49.21 -25.44
C TYR A 5 -3.60 47.95 -25.73
N ASN A 6 -4.61 48.06 -26.59
CA ASN A 6 -5.54 46.95 -26.86
C ASN A 6 -5.13 46.04 -28.04
N ASP A 7 -4.03 46.32 -28.77
CA ASP A 7 -3.71 45.51 -29.93
C ASP A 7 -2.70 44.39 -29.68
N GLU A 8 -2.20 44.23 -28.45
CA GLU A 8 -1.23 43.13 -28.14
C GLU A 8 -1.86 41.84 -27.61
N TYR A 9 -3.16 41.79 -27.40
CA TYR A 9 -3.85 40.59 -26.91
C TYR A 9 -5.03 40.19 -27.80
N GLU A 10 -4.92 40.31 -29.11
CA GLU A 10 -5.78 39.50 -29.97
C GLU A 10 -5.48 38.04 -29.72
N VAL A 11 -6.37 37.42 -28.93
CA VAL A 11 -6.50 35.96 -28.90
C VAL A 11 -6.85 35.58 -30.32
N MET A 12 -5.84 35.15 -31.10
CA MET A 12 -6.11 34.58 -32.40
C MET A 12 -7.00 33.38 -32.19
N GLU A 13 -8.28 33.51 -32.56
CA GLU A 13 -9.13 32.34 -32.77
C GLU A 13 -8.37 31.42 -33.71
N THR A 14 -7.94 30.30 -33.21
CA THR A 14 -7.14 29.33 -33.93
C THR A 14 -8.00 28.68 -35.00
N ASP A 15 -7.89 29.17 -36.23
CA ASP A 15 -8.17 28.33 -37.36
C ASP A 15 -7.17 27.16 -37.31
N GLU A 16 -7.63 25.93 -37.01
CA GLU A 16 -6.86 24.72 -36.78
C GLU A 16 -5.84 24.40 -37.91
N ARG A 17 -5.92 25.10 -39.01
CA ARG A 17 -5.07 24.91 -40.19
C ARG A 17 -3.81 25.79 -40.22
N ARG A 18 -3.58 26.71 -39.26
CA ARG A 18 -2.47 27.66 -39.28
C ARG A 18 -1.65 27.74 -38.01
N TYR A 19 -1.62 26.71 -37.21
CA TYR A 19 -0.73 26.66 -36.06
C TYR A 19 0.72 26.47 -36.52
N HIS A 20 1.48 27.53 -36.48
CA HIS A 20 2.94 27.49 -36.65
C HIS A 20 3.56 27.61 -35.25
N PRO A 21 4.04 26.49 -34.66
CA PRO A 21 4.73 26.57 -33.39
C PRO A 21 5.97 27.45 -33.54
N ARG A 22 6.10 28.45 -32.70
CA ARG A 22 7.23 29.39 -32.68
C ARG A 22 8.48 28.82 -31.99
N TYR A 23 8.50 27.53 -31.70
CA TYR A 23 9.47 26.90 -30.80
C TYR A 23 10.16 25.70 -31.48
N PRO A 24 11.36 25.30 -31.00
CA PRO A 24 12.19 24.25 -31.63
C PRO A 24 11.55 22.89 -31.81
N LEU A 25 10.46 22.60 -31.07
CA LEU A 25 9.71 21.33 -31.14
C LEU A 25 8.65 21.27 -32.25
N ALA A 26 8.70 22.19 -33.19
CA ALA A 26 7.78 22.31 -34.34
C ALA A 26 7.62 21.03 -35.16
N ASN A 27 8.55 20.11 -35.13
CA ASN A 27 8.56 18.88 -35.90
C ASN A 27 8.06 17.64 -35.12
N THR A 28 7.59 17.81 -33.89
CA THR A 28 7.03 16.69 -33.11
C THR A 28 5.56 16.47 -33.49
N PRO A 29 5.09 15.22 -33.67
CA PRO A 29 3.70 14.97 -34.04
C PRO A 29 2.73 15.63 -33.05
N GLY A 30 1.78 16.42 -33.60
CA GLY A 30 1.02 17.42 -32.86
C GLY A 30 0.11 16.93 -31.76
N LEU A 31 -0.27 15.65 -31.72
CA LEU A 31 -1.16 15.10 -30.69
C LEU A 31 -0.50 14.98 -29.31
N GLU A 32 0.79 14.64 -29.26
CA GLU A 32 1.51 14.54 -27.98
C GLU A 32 1.76 15.91 -27.34
N LEU A 33 2.00 16.95 -28.14
CA LEU A 33 2.20 18.31 -27.64
C LEU A 33 0.91 18.97 -27.14
N GLN A 34 -0.23 18.64 -27.73
CA GLN A 34 -1.53 19.18 -27.31
C GLN A 34 -2.01 18.58 -25.99
N GLN A 35 -1.57 17.38 -25.66
CA GLN A 35 -1.88 16.69 -24.39
C GLN A 35 -0.84 17.00 -23.30
N MET A 36 0.28 17.57 -23.66
CA MET A 36 1.37 17.85 -22.75
C MET A 36 1.08 19.13 -21.94
N ARG A 37 1.22 19.04 -20.61
CA ARG A 37 1.12 20.22 -19.74
C ARG A 37 2.25 21.21 -20.01
N TYR A 38 2.01 22.49 -19.80
CA TYR A 38 2.98 23.57 -20.03
C TYR A 38 4.37 23.28 -19.43
N LYS A 39 4.43 22.68 -18.26
CA LYS A 39 5.68 22.31 -17.60
C LYS A 39 6.43 21.22 -18.36
N GLY A 40 5.78 20.13 -18.73
CA GLY A 40 6.41 19.09 -19.53
C GLY A 40 6.94 19.61 -20.87
N TRP A 41 6.27 20.61 -21.41
CA TRP A 41 6.72 21.33 -22.60
C TRP A 41 7.95 22.21 -22.32
N MET A 42 7.96 22.97 -21.23
CA MET A 42 9.12 23.79 -20.82
C MET A 42 10.34 22.95 -20.48
N ASP A 43 10.13 21.82 -19.79
CA ASP A 43 11.22 20.89 -19.45
C ASP A 43 11.88 20.29 -20.70
N ARG A 44 11.11 20.02 -21.77
CA ARG A 44 11.69 19.64 -23.08
C ARG A 44 12.47 20.78 -23.74
N CYS A 45 12.07 22.03 -23.57
CA CYS A 45 12.77 23.18 -24.10
C CYS A 45 14.08 23.52 -23.39
N THR A 46 14.19 23.20 -22.10
CA THR A 46 15.36 23.54 -21.26
C THR A 46 16.44 22.45 -21.26
N ASN A 47 16.13 21.21 -21.69
CA ASN A 47 17.02 20.05 -21.61
C ASN A 47 17.64 19.64 -22.95
N GLU A 48 17.90 20.58 -23.87
CA GLU A 48 18.55 20.26 -25.17
C GLU A 48 19.96 19.67 -25.06
N GLU A 49 20.62 19.69 -23.88
CA GLU A 49 21.98 19.16 -23.75
C GLU A 49 22.07 17.76 -23.07
N SER A 50 21.00 17.22 -22.55
CA SER A 50 21.00 15.86 -22.00
C SER A 50 20.06 14.99 -22.82
N GLY A 51 20.62 14.17 -23.71
CA GLY A 51 19.90 13.16 -24.49
C GLY A 51 19.26 12.04 -23.67
N ALA A 52 18.65 12.38 -22.54
CA ALA A 52 17.77 11.54 -21.78
C ALA A 52 16.33 11.78 -22.24
N LEU A 53 15.79 10.84 -22.97
CA LEU A 53 14.36 10.71 -23.17
C LEU A 53 13.69 10.73 -21.78
N PHE A 54 13.09 11.89 -21.41
CA PHE A 54 12.15 11.94 -20.32
C PHE A 54 10.90 11.20 -20.79
N THR A 55 10.81 9.92 -20.42
CA THR A 55 9.55 9.19 -20.46
C THR A 55 8.58 9.93 -19.53
N ASP A 56 7.37 10.17 -19.97
CA ASP A 56 6.30 10.73 -19.14
C ASP A 56 6.26 9.97 -17.82
N ILE A 57 6.52 10.69 -16.72
CA ILE A 57 6.55 10.13 -15.37
C ILE A 57 5.11 9.83 -15.02
N THR A 58 4.80 8.55 -14.92
CA THR A 58 3.44 8.06 -14.67
C THR A 58 3.13 7.97 -13.17
N VAL A 59 1.85 7.87 -12.82
CA VAL A 59 1.42 7.52 -11.44
C VAL A 59 2.05 6.20 -11.01
N GLU A 60 2.24 5.28 -11.95
CA GLU A 60 2.84 3.96 -11.76
C GLU A 60 4.27 4.03 -11.20
N ASP A 61 5.07 5.00 -11.64
CA ASP A 61 6.44 5.17 -11.14
C ASP A 61 6.45 5.57 -9.65
N ALA A 62 5.58 6.50 -9.24
CA ALA A 62 5.46 6.93 -7.85
C ALA A 62 4.97 5.80 -6.94
N VAL A 63 3.98 5.03 -7.39
CA VAL A 63 3.48 3.84 -6.70
C VAL A 63 4.55 2.77 -6.56
N THR A 64 5.35 2.55 -7.61
CA THR A 64 6.51 1.65 -7.61
C THR A 64 7.50 1.99 -6.52
N ILE A 65 7.88 3.27 -6.43
CA ILE A 65 8.85 3.75 -5.44
C ILE A 65 8.29 3.59 -4.03
N ALA A 66 7.02 4.00 -3.81
CA ALA A 66 6.36 3.86 -2.52
C ALA A 66 6.28 2.40 -2.07
N THR A 67 5.94 1.49 -2.98
CA THR A 67 5.92 0.04 -2.73
C THR A 67 7.30 -0.47 -2.34
N SER A 68 8.35 -0.02 -3.03
CA SER A 68 9.73 -0.42 -2.74
C SER A 68 10.21 0.10 -1.39
N ILE A 69 9.86 1.33 -1.02
CA ILE A 69 10.14 1.89 0.30
C ILE A 69 9.41 1.11 1.39
N THR A 70 8.13 0.83 1.21
CA THR A 70 7.31 0.04 2.14
C THR A 70 7.88 -1.37 2.30
N ALA A 71 8.26 -2.04 1.21
CA ALA A 71 8.90 -3.36 1.23
C ALA A 71 10.26 -3.32 1.96
N ALA A 72 11.05 -2.28 1.73
CA ALA A 72 12.32 -2.09 2.43
C ALA A 72 12.11 -1.93 3.94
N VAL A 73 11.14 -1.14 4.37
CA VAL A 73 10.78 -0.97 5.79
C VAL A 73 10.26 -2.28 6.39
N LEU A 74 9.42 -3.03 5.68
CA LEU A 74 8.93 -4.34 6.12
C LEU A 74 10.04 -5.39 6.18
N GLY A 75 11.00 -5.32 5.26
CA GLY A 75 12.14 -6.26 5.15
C GLY A 75 13.28 -5.95 6.11
N ILE A 76 13.30 -4.76 6.71
CA ILE A 76 14.31 -4.41 7.71
C ILE A 76 14.02 -5.21 8.99
N SER A 77 14.56 -6.41 9.05
CA SER A 77 14.77 -7.10 10.29
C SER A 77 15.81 -6.27 11.07
N PHE A 78 15.38 -5.54 12.09
CA PHE A 78 16.26 -4.71 12.90
C PHE A 78 17.04 -5.59 13.87
N PRO A 79 18.28 -6.01 13.57
CA PRO A 79 19.05 -6.78 14.54
C PRO A 79 19.45 -5.87 15.68
N VAL A 80 18.91 -6.13 16.85
CA VAL A 80 19.45 -5.59 18.09
C VAL A 80 20.80 -6.29 18.29
N GLY A 81 21.90 -5.55 18.06
CA GLY A 81 23.26 -6.03 18.35
C GLY A 81 24.15 -6.42 17.16
N ALA A 82 23.66 -6.47 15.93
CA ALA A 82 24.56 -6.48 14.77
C ALA A 82 25.04 -5.06 14.46
N ALA A 83 26.23 -4.91 13.89
CA ALA A 83 26.80 -3.62 13.51
C ALA A 83 25.74 -2.74 12.85
N VAL A 84 25.26 -1.73 13.58
CA VAL A 84 24.05 -0.98 13.28
C VAL A 84 24.28 -0.18 12.02
N THR A 85 23.80 -0.68 10.90
CA THR A 85 23.56 0.17 9.75
C THR A 85 22.32 1.00 10.06
N SER A 86 22.42 2.32 9.94
CA SER A 86 21.26 3.21 10.02
C SER A 86 20.16 2.73 9.07
N ILE A 87 18.91 2.77 9.54
CA ILE A 87 17.75 2.44 8.71
C ILE A 87 17.70 3.35 7.49
N ILE A 88 18.08 4.61 7.63
CA ILE A 88 18.21 5.55 6.51
C ILE A 88 19.13 5.00 5.44
N SER A 89 20.22 4.30 5.80
CA SER A 89 21.14 3.73 4.83
C SER A 89 20.50 2.73 3.86
N VAL A 90 19.49 2.00 4.32
CA VAL A 90 18.75 1.04 3.48
C VAL A 90 17.85 1.76 2.50
N LEU A 91 17.36 2.95 2.85
CA LEU A 91 16.46 3.75 2.01
C LEU A 91 17.21 4.73 1.10
N VAL A 92 18.50 4.96 1.34
CA VAL A 92 19.37 5.81 0.51
C VAL A 92 19.27 5.48 -0.99
N PRO A 93 19.27 4.21 -1.44
CA PRO A 93 19.14 3.89 -2.87
C PRO A 93 17.84 4.37 -3.50
N TYR A 94 16.77 4.49 -2.72
CA TYR A 94 15.45 4.95 -3.18
C TYR A 94 15.34 6.47 -3.16
N TRP A 95 15.94 7.11 -2.17
CA TRP A 95 15.90 8.56 -2.04
C TRP A 95 17.02 9.28 -2.78
N TRP A 96 18.18 8.63 -2.97
CA TRP A 96 19.36 9.15 -3.67
C TRP A 96 19.95 8.09 -4.62
N PRO A 97 19.26 7.76 -5.71
CA PRO A 97 19.78 6.77 -6.65
C PRO A 97 21.12 7.23 -7.19
N LYS A 98 22.11 6.35 -7.17
CA LYS A 98 23.37 6.56 -7.86
C LYS A 98 23.09 6.65 -9.36
N SER A 99 23.74 7.58 -10.04
CA SER A 99 23.62 7.79 -11.48
C SER A 99 23.53 6.47 -12.27
N ALA A 100 22.66 6.42 -13.26
CA ALA A 100 22.37 5.27 -14.09
C ALA A 100 23.64 4.52 -14.53
N GLY A 101 23.73 3.23 -14.20
CA GLY A 101 24.83 2.40 -14.68
C GLY A 101 25.21 1.19 -13.83
N ALA A 102 24.70 1.02 -12.64
CA ALA A 102 24.98 -0.18 -11.85
C ALA A 102 23.96 -1.29 -12.16
N PRO A 103 24.40 -2.52 -12.53
CA PRO A 103 23.49 -3.64 -12.75
C PRO A 103 22.70 -3.94 -11.45
N GLY A 104 21.37 -3.93 -11.53
CA GLY A 104 20.47 -4.27 -10.42
C GLY A 104 19.91 -3.11 -9.60
N THR A 105 20.23 -1.85 -9.92
CA THR A 105 19.52 -0.69 -9.38
C THR A 105 18.32 -0.34 -10.26
N PRO A 106 17.16 0.03 -9.68
CA PRO A 106 16.07 0.58 -10.47
C PRO A 106 16.58 1.78 -11.27
N SER A 107 16.38 1.77 -12.58
CA SER A 107 16.84 2.83 -13.50
C SER A 107 16.06 4.14 -13.37
N ALA A 108 15.12 4.23 -12.43
CA ALA A 108 14.34 5.41 -12.20
C ALA A 108 15.05 6.33 -11.19
N GLN A 109 15.46 7.51 -11.63
CA GLN A 109 15.72 8.62 -10.72
C GLN A 109 14.44 8.90 -9.96
N VAL A 110 14.44 8.63 -8.64
CA VAL A 110 13.36 9.08 -7.77
C VAL A 110 13.43 10.60 -7.73
N THR A 111 12.67 11.24 -8.56
CA THR A 111 12.42 12.65 -8.41
C THR A 111 11.15 12.80 -7.55
N TRP A 112 11.22 13.60 -6.54
CA TRP A 112 10.07 13.90 -5.66
C TRP A 112 8.93 14.56 -6.44
N GLU A 113 9.24 15.07 -7.60
CA GLU A 113 8.30 15.51 -8.61
C GLU A 113 7.36 14.39 -9.04
N GLN A 114 7.81 13.14 -9.06
CA GLN A 114 6.97 11.98 -9.40
C GLN A 114 5.81 11.82 -8.41
N PHE A 115 6.09 11.93 -7.13
CA PHE A 115 5.03 11.86 -6.11
C PHE A 115 4.02 13.02 -6.22
N MET A 116 4.50 14.23 -6.50
CA MET A 116 3.60 15.36 -6.72
C MET A 116 2.78 15.19 -8.00
N ASN A 117 3.41 14.79 -9.10
CA ASN A 117 2.71 14.58 -10.37
C ASN A 117 1.65 13.47 -10.27
N ALA A 118 1.98 12.36 -9.59
CA ALA A 118 1.04 11.29 -9.34
C ALA A 118 -0.19 11.78 -8.55
N ALA A 119 0.04 12.47 -7.44
CA ALA A 119 -1.04 12.96 -6.60
C ALA A 119 -1.85 14.08 -7.27
N GLU A 120 -1.24 14.94 -8.11
CA GLU A 120 -1.97 15.91 -8.94
C GLU A 120 -2.91 15.21 -9.92
N ASN A 121 -2.42 14.16 -10.60
CA ASN A 121 -3.23 13.39 -11.54
C ASN A 121 -4.40 12.72 -10.84
N LEU A 122 -4.16 12.07 -9.70
CA LEU A 122 -5.18 11.38 -8.93
C LEU A 122 -6.21 12.32 -8.32
N SER A 123 -5.80 13.52 -7.88
CA SER A 123 -6.69 14.50 -7.27
C SER A 123 -7.36 15.44 -8.27
N ASN A 124 -6.97 15.41 -9.54
CA ASN A 124 -7.35 16.39 -10.57
C ASN A 124 -7.10 17.87 -10.12
N LYS A 125 -6.08 18.06 -9.30
CA LYS A 125 -5.73 19.38 -8.78
C LYS A 125 -4.25 19.66 -8.94
N GLN A 126 -3.93 20.71 -9.71
CA GLN A 126 -2.55 21.12 -9.94
C GLN A 126 -2.03 21.94 -8.76
N ILE A 127 -0.77 21.72 -8.39
CA ILE A 127 -0.04 22.54 -7.43
C ILE A 127 0.40 23.83 -8.16
N LEU A 128 0.22 24.97 -7.52
CA LEU A 128 0.77 26.23 -8.05
C LEU A 128 2.28 26.13 -8.22
N GLU A 129 2.81 26.58 -9.36
CA GLU A 129 4.23 26.46 -9.70
C GLU A 129 5.15 27.05 -8.61
N SER A 130 4.76 28.16 -7.98
CA SER A 130 5.53 28.72 -6.87
C SER A 130 5.62 27.76 -5.67
N LYS A 131 4.52 27.05 -5.33
CA LYS A 131 4.50 26.08 -4.24
C LYS A 131 5.27 24.82 -4.58
N ARG A 132 5.18 24.38 -5.85
CA ARG A 132 5.95 23.27 -6.37
C ARG A 132 7.45 23.56 -6.32
N SER A 133 7.88 24.72 -6.83
CA SER A 133 9.28 25.14 -6.82
C SER A 133 9.83 25.27 -5.39
N ASP A 134 9.05 25.85 -4.46
CA ASP A 134 9.42 25.92 -3.04
C ASP A 134 9.64 24.52 -2.45
N ALA A 135 8.72 23.58 -2.70
CA ALA A 135 8.80 22.22 -2.20
C ALA A 135 10.03 21.47 -2.78
N ILE A 136 10.29 21.62 -4.08
CA ILE A 136 11.46 21.01 -4.75
C ILE A 136 12.76 21.58 -4.19
N ALA A 137 12.86 22.91 -4.04
CA ALA A 137 14.06 23.53 -3.49
C ALA A 137 14.34 23.06 -2.05
N ARG A 138 13.30 22.95 -1.21
CA ARG A 138 13.42 22.39 0.15
C ARG A 138 13.88 20.95 0.12
N TRP A 139 13.31 20.16 -0.79
CA TRP A 139 13.70 18.77 -0.93
C TRP A 139 15.17 18.59 -1.37
N GLN A 140 15.65 19.42 -2.30
CA GLN A 140 17.07 19.41 -2.70
C GLN A 140 18.00 19.72 -1.53
N GLY A 141 17.62 20.66 -0.66
CA GLY A 141 18.32 20.92 0.59
C GLY A 141 18.36 19.70 1.52
N ILE A 142 17.22 19.04 1.73
CA ILE A 142 17.12 17.80 2.50
C ILE A 142 18.02 16.71 1.91
N GLN A 143 18.02 16.55 0.59
CA GLN A 143 18.86 15.56 -0.08
C GLN A 143 20.34 15.82 0.16
N THR A 144 20.78 17.07 0.14
CA THR A 144 22.18 17.42 0.38
C THR A 144 22.59 17.07 1.80
N LEU A 145 21.85 17.54 2.79
CA LEU A 145 22.16 17.29 4.20
C LEU A 145 22.00 15.81 4.59
N GLY A 146 21.05 15.10 3.98
CA GLY A 146 20.93 13.66 4.16
C GLY A 146 22.12 12.86 3.63
N ARG A 147 22.76 13.31 2.53
CA ARG A 147 24.04 12.72 2.06
C ARG A 147 25.17 12.98 3.03
N ASP A 148 25.25 14.20 3.55
CA ASP A 148 26.29 14.58 4.51
C ASP A 148 26.14 13.76 5.81
N TYR A 149 24.92 13.58 6.29
CA TYR A 149 24.61 12.69 7.41
C TYR A 149 25.02 11.24 7.12
N TYR A 150 24.63 10.70 5.95
CA TYR A 150 25.01 9.34 5.58
C TYR A 150 26.52 9.15 5.48
N GLN A 151 27.23 10.11 4.89
CA GLN A 151 28.68 10.07 4.80
C GLN A 151 29.33 10.13 6.20
N ALA A 152 28.88 11.03 7.07
CA ALA A 152 29.38 11.14 8.45
C ALA A 152 29.15 9.84 9.23
N GLN A 153 28.02 9.17 9.00
CA GLN A 153 27.73 7.88 9.62
C GLN A 153 28.66 6.76 9.09
N CYS A 154 28.90 6.71 7.78
CA CYS A 154 29.87 5.77 7.20
C CYS A 154 31.29 5.99 7.75
N ASP A 155 31.70 7.24 7.91
CA ASP A 155 32.99 7.58 8.47
C ASP A 155 33.09 7.17 9.95
N TRP A 156 32.04 7.38 10.74
CA TRP A 156 31.98 6.93 12.13
C TRP A 156 32.01 5.41 12.27
N LEU A 157 31.29 4.68 11.41
CA LEU A 157 31.28 3.21 11.42
C LEU A 157 32.66 2.60 11.19
N GLN A 158 33.57 3.29 10.48
CA GLN A 158 34.96 2.86 10.29
C GLN A 158 35.82 3.01 11.53
N ASP A 159 35.49 3.95 12.43
CA ASP A 159 36.24 4.22 13.67
C ASP A 159 35.32 4.85 14.72
N GLN A 160 34.54 4.00 15.39
CA GLN A 160 33.48 4.39 16.33
C GLN A 160 33.97 5.05 17.61
N ASN A 161 35.28 4.94 17.93
CA ASN A 161 35.87 5.56 19.12
C ASN A 161 36.41 6.97 18.86
N ASN A 162 36.41 7.43 17.63
CA ASN A 162 36.97 8.72 17.24
C ASN A 162 36.01 9.86 17.57
N GLU A 163 36.35 10.69 18.55
CA GLU A 163 35.52 11.80 19.02
C GLU A 163 35.26 12.87 17.95
N LEU A 164 36.22 13.09 17.02
CA LEU A 164 35.97 14.01 15.90
C LEU A 164 34.92 13.48 14.93
N LYS A 165 34.91 12.18 14.63
CA LYS A 165 33.89 11.54 13.78
C LYS A 165 32.54 11.53 14.48
N LYS A 166 32.47 11.31 15.79
CA LYS A 166 31.23 11.45 16.56
C LYS A 166 30.69 12.87 16.53
N SER A 167 31.56 13.89 16.71
CA SER A 167 31.10 15.28 16.61
C SER A 167 30.54 15.60 15.23
N ARG A 168 31.24 15.22 14.16
CA ARG A 168 30.76 15.44 12.79
C ARG A 168 29.41 14.73 12.51
N LEU A 169 29.24 13.53 13.07
CA LEU A 169 27.97 12.80 12.92
C LEU A 169 26.81 13.50 13.64
N ARG A 170 27.08 14.02 14.88
CA ARG A 170 26.04 14.81 15.59
C ARG A 170 25.70 16.09 14.86
N ASP A 171 26.70 16.85 14.41
CA ASP A 171 26.49 18.08 13.65
C ASP A 171 25.68 17.80 12.38
N ALA A 172 26.02 16.75 11.63
CA ALA A 172 25.29 16.36 10.41
C ALA A 172 23.87 15.84 10.70
N PHE A 173 23.65 15.18 11.84
CA PHE A 173 22.32 14.78 12.30
C PHE A 173 21.47 16.03 12.60
N ASP A 174 21.99 16.98 13.37
CA ASP A 174 21.27 18.19 13.76
C ASP A 174 20.90 19.04 12.52
N ASP A 175 21.84 19.21 11.58
CA ASP A 175 21.58 19.92 10.32
C ASP A 175 20.48 19.24 9.48
N PHE A 176 20.50 17.92 9.42
CA PHE A 176 19.54 17.15 8.65
C PHE A 176 18.16 17.14 9.32
N GLU A 177 18.09 17.01 10.65
CA GLU A 177 16.83 17.08 11.42
C GLU A 177 16.21 18.47 11.30
N ASP A 178 16.99 19.53 11.43
CA ASP A 178 16.51 20.90 11.24
C ASP A 178 15.99 21.14 9.82
N ALA A 179 16.67 20.63 8.80
CA ALA A 179 16.20 20.76 7.43
C ALA A 179 14.86 20.05 7.19
N LEU A 180 14.70 18.83 7.70
CA LEU A 180 13.44 18.09 7.61
C LEU A 180 12.31 18.86 8.32
N LYS A 181 12.52 19.23 9.57
CA LYS A 181 11.56 19.95 10.40
C LYS A 181 11.10 21.26 9.78
N LEU A 182 12.05 22.09 9.30
CA LEU A 182 11.76 23.36 8.67
C LEU A 182 11.10 23.23 7.29
N SER A 183 11.23 22.07 6.64
CA SER A 183 10.68 21.82 5.32
C SER A 183 9.26 21.26 5.36
N MET A 184 8.85 20.57 6.42
CA MET A 184 7.51 19.95 6.53
C MET A 184 6.35 20.92 6.25
N PRO A 185 6.36 22.20 6.68
CA PRO A 185 5.31 23.17 6.35
C PRO A 185 5.16 23.43 4.84
N PHE A 186 6.24 23.30 4.06
CA PHE A 186 6.21 23.51 2.61
C PHE A 186 5.58 22.31 1.88
N PHE A 187 5.65 21.11 2.45
CA PHE A 187 5.03 19.91 1.91
C PHE A 187 3.54 19.77 2.27
N ARG A 188 2.99 20.69 3.05
CA ARG A 188 1.58 20.80 3.40
C ARG A 188 1.02 22.20 3.08
N ALA A 189 1.36 22.73 1.90
CA ALA A 189 0.92 24.05 1.49
C ALA A 189 -0.61 24.14 1.49
N GLN A 190 -1.14 25.24 2.10
CA GLN A 190 -2.57 25.45 2.22
C GLN A 190 -3.28 25.43 0.87
N GLY A 191 -4.33 24.62 0.78
CA GLY A 191 -5.10 24.41 -0.44
C GLY A 191 -4.51 23.35 -1.38
N PHE A 192 -3.33 22.81 -1.10
CA PHE A 192 -2.66 21.75 -1.91
C PHE A 192 -2.30 20.52 -1.07
N GLU A 193 -2.93 20.34 0.07
CA GLU A 193 -2.61 19.26 1.01
C GLU A 193 -2.76 17.89 0.37
N ILE A 194 -3.81 17.66 -0.44
CA ILE A 194 -4.06 16.38 -1.11
C ILE A 194 -3.02 16.11 -2.21
N PRO A 195 -2.77 17.02 -3.19
CA PRO A 195 -1.76 16.77 -4.22
C PRO A 195 -0.32 16.74 -3.70
N MET A 196 -0.06 17.21 -2.48
CA MET A 196 1.26 17.11 -1.83
C MET A 196 1.35 15.96 -0.82
N LEU A 197 0.28 15.20 -0.61
CA LEU A 197 0.17 14.25 0.49
C LEU A 197 1.18 13.10 0.41
N SER A 198 1.42 12.56 -0.76
CA SER A 198 2.40 11.47 -0.95
C SER A 198 3.84 11.95 -0.67
N MET A 199 4.18 13.16 -1.11
CA MET A 199 5.47 13.77 -0.80
C MET A 199 5.61 14.04 0.70
N TYR A 200 4.56 14.58 1.33
CA TYR A 200 4.55 14.80 2.78
C TYR A 200 4.77 13.50 3.56
N ALA A 201 4.06 12.42 3.19
CA ALA A 201 4.20 11.13 3.86
C ALA A 201 5.63 10.57 3.77
N GLN A 202 6.29 10.71 2.62
CA GLN A 202 7.67 10.25 2.46
C GLN A 202 8.68 11.11 3.23
N ALA A 203 8.49 12.42 3.27
CA ALA A 203 9.31 13.32 4.09
C ALA A 203 9.13 13.05 5.59
N ALA A 204 7.88 12.82 6.01
CA ALA A 204 7.56 12.41 7.38
C ALA A 204 8.21 11.08 7.75
N ASN A 205 8.13 10.09 6.84
CA ASN A 205 8.79 8.79 7.03
C ASN A 205 10.29 8.94 7.24
N MET A 206 10.95 9.77 6.43
CA MET A 206 12.38 10.05 6.57
C MET A 206 12.70 10.70 7.92
N HIS A 207 11.92 11.69 8.34
CA HIS A 207 12.11 12.37 9.62
C HIS A 207 11.95 11.42 10.81
N LEU A 208 10.90 10.59 10.80
CA LEU A 208 10.67 9.59 11.86
C LEU A 208 11.80 8.56 11.94
N LEU A 209 12.34 8.12 10.81
CA LEU A 209 13.47 7.19 10.78
C LEU A 209 14.76 7.84 11.28
N LEU A 210 14.99 9.10 10.97
CA LEU A 210 16.14 9.86 11.50
C LEU A 210 16.08 9.97 13.03
N LEU A 211 14.91 10.33 13.57
CA LEU A 211 14.70 10.38 15.03
C LEU A 211 14.82 9.00 15.67
N ARG A 212 14.35 7.96 15.00
CA ARG A 212 14.53 6.59 15.46
C ARG A 212 16.01 6.22 15.54
N ASP A 213 16.82 6.61 14.56
CA ASP A 213 18.27 6.34 14.55
C ASP A 213 18.97 6.98 15.75
N VAL A 214 18.68 8.23 16.11
CA VAL A 214 19.29 8.89 17.28
C VAL A 214 18.79 8.28 18.59
N VAL A 215 17.52 7.87 18.68
CA VAL A 215 17.02 7.19 19.87
C VAL A 215 17.72 5.84 20.06
N GLN A 216 18.07 5.15 19.00
CA GLN A 216 18.75 3.85 19.03
C GLN A 216 20.25 4.00 19.31
N ASN A 217 20.92 4.93 18.66
CA ASN A 217 22.38 4.98 18.56
C ASN A 217 22.99 6.21 19.22
N GLY A 218 22.20 7.16 19.68
CA GLY A 218 22.65 8.48 20.12
C GLY A 218 23.68 8.43 21.24
N VAL A 219 23.58 7.47 22.19
CA VAL A 219 24.59 7.27 23.22
C VAL A 219 25.98 6.97 22.60
N SER A 220 26.00 6.08 21.59
CA SER A 220 27.25 5.72 20.90
C SER A 220 27.83 6.87 20.06
N TRP A 221 26.95 7.79 19.61
CA TRP A 221 27.36 9.01 18.92
C TRP A 221 27.81 10.13 19.86
N GLY A 222 27.59 9.94 21.19
CA GLY A 222 28.00 10.88 22.23
C GLY A 222 26.95 11.92 22.60
N PHE A 223 25.69 11.72 22.21
CA PHE A 223 24.56 12.49 22.75
C PHE A 223 24.35 12.15 24.24
N GLN A 224 23.93 13.13 25.02
CA GLN A 224 23.56 12.90 26.41
C GLN A 224 22.16 12.23 26.49
N GLN A 225 21.93 11.43 27.52
CA GLN A 225 20.67 10.69 27.65
C GLN A 225 19.43 11.61 27.65
N TYR A 226 19.52 12.79 28.26
CA TYR A 226 18.38 13.75 28.27
C TYR A 226 18.06 14.30 26.88
N GLU A 227 19.04 14.42 25.96
CA GLU A 227 18.84 14.84 24.58
C GLU A 227 18.11 13.74 23.82
N ILE A 228 18.55 12.49 23.97
CA ILE A 228 17.92 11.31 23.38
C ILE A 228 16.48 11.16 23.87
N ASP A 229 16.24 11.36 25.18
CA ASP A 229 14.88 11.29 25.74
C ASP A 229 13.97 12.38 25.14
N ARG A 230 14.51 13.56 24.82
CA ARG A 230 13.76 14.62 24.12
C ARG A 230 13.50 14.28 22.65
N TYR A 231 14.45 13.70 21.93
CA TYR A 231 14.22 13.19 20.58
C TYR A 231 13.19 12.05 20.56
N TYR A 232 13.16 11.25 21.61
CA TYR A 232 12.15 10.21 21.73
C TYR A 232 10.76 10.80 22.04
N SER A 233 10.63 11.61 23.06
CA SER A 233 9.35 12.21 23.48
C SER A 233 9.57 13.56 24.13
N ASN A 234 9.01 14.60 23.54
CA ASN A 234 9.01 15.94 24.09
C ASN A 234 7.61 16.56 24.00
N THR A 235 6.97 16.71 25.15
CA THR A 235 5.62 17.31 25.27
C THR A 235 5.65 18.76 25.70
N ASP A 236 6.81 19.28 26.06
CA ASP A 236 6.96 20.68 26.49
C ASP A 236 7.32 21.58 25.29
N PRO A 237 6.40 22.42 24.82
CA PRO A 237 6.65 23.31 23.69
C PRO A 237 7.70 24.38 23.97
N LEU A 238 8.06 24.63 25.24
CA LEU A 238 9.10 25.58 25.64
C LEU A 238 10.50 24.98 25.56
N LEU A 239 10.63 23.66 25.59
CA LEU A 239 11.90 22.96 25.58
C LEU A 239 12.32 22.45 24.19
N GLY A 240 11.65 22.86 23.14
CA GLY A 240 11.99 22.52 21.77
C GLY A 240 10.90 21.80 21.00
N ASN A 241 11.31 21.06 19.96
CA ASN A 241 10.40 20.42 19.03
C ASN A 241 9.80 19.13 19.60
N PRO A 242 8.64 18.70 19.05
CA PRO A 242 8.05 17.42 19.37
C PRO A 242 9.04 16.26 19.10
N GLY A 243 9.06 15.25 19.96
CA GLY A 243 9.85 14.05 19.77
C GLY A 243 9.18 13.05 18.83
N LEU A 244 9.85 11.93 18.60
CA LEU A 244 9.40 10.84 17.72
C LEU A 244 7.95 10.44 17.98
N ILE A 245 7.55 10.26 19.24
CA ILE A 245 6.21 9.77 19.59
C ILE A 245 5.13 10.78 19.17
N GLN A 246 5.32 12.06 19.46
CA GLN A 246 4.39 13.13 19.10
C GLN A 246 4.33 13.35 17.59
N LEU A 247 5.46 13.15 16.89
CA LEU A 247 5.51 13.27 15.44
C LEU A 247 4.84 12.09 14.74
N VAL A 248 4.98 10.86 15.24
CA VAL A 248 4.23 9.70 14.74
C VAL A 248 2.73 9.99 14.81
N GLU A 249 2.24 10.52 15.94
CA GLU A 249 0.84 10.89 16.09
C GLU A 249 0.42 11.97 15.08
N SER A 250 1.10 13.11 15.09
CA SER A 250 0.71 14.27 14.29
C SER A 250 0.80 14.01 12.79
N TYR A 251 1.83 13.30 12.33
CA TYR A 251 1.99 12.94 10.92
C TYR A 251 0.96 11.91 10.48
N THR A 252 0.65 10.93 11.34
CA THR A 252 -0.39 9.93 11.06
C THR A 252 -1.76 10.60 10.92
N ASP A 253 -2.13 11.45 11.87
CA ASP A 253 -3.42 12.15 11.85
C ASP A 253 -3.54 13.07 10.61
N TYR A 254 -2.47 13.76 10.24
CA TYR A 254 -2.43 14.56 9.02
C TYR A 254 -2.64 13.71 7.76
N CYS A 255 -1.89 12.64 7.61
CA CYS A 255 -1.97 11.78 6.44
C CYS A 255 -3.36 11.12 6.31
N VAL A 256 -3.90 10.59 7.39
CA VAL A 256 -5.22 9.94 7.40
C VAL A 256 -6.33 10.95 7.12
N HIS A 257 -6.25 12.14 7.72
CA HIS A 257 -7.23 13.20 7.50
C HIS A 257 -7.30 13.60 6.02
N TRP A 258 -6.16 13.92 5.41
CA TRP A 258 -6.14 14.40 4.02
C TRP A 258 -6.38 13.30 2.99
N TYR A 259 -6.01 12.06 3.29
CA TYR A 259 -6.42 10.91 2.49
C TYR A 259 -7.96 10.77 2.48
N ASN A 260 -8.60 10.79 3.64
CA ASN A 260 -10.05 10.68 3.75
C ASN A 260 -10.76 11.86 3.08
N THR A 261 -10.22 13.07 3.24
CA THR A 261 -10.74 14.27 2.56
C THR A 261 -10.66 14.13 1.05
N GLY A 262 -9.52 13.68 0.53
CA GLY A 262 -9.32 13.42 -0.90
C GLY A 262 -10.27 12.35 -1.42
N LEU A 263 -10.43 11.25 -0.70
CA LEU A 263 -11.34 10.18 -1.07
C LEU A 263 -12.81 10.65 -1.13
N GLN A 264 -13.23 11.48 -0.16
CA GLN A 264 -14.56 12.09 -0.17
C GLN A 264 -14.74 13.06 -1.36
N GLN A 265 -13.70 13.83 -1.72
CA GLN A 265 -13.74 14.69 -2.90
C GLN A 265 -13.87 13.86 -4.19
N GLN A 266 -13.12 12.76 -4.32
CA GLN A 266 -13.25 11.88 -5.47
C GLN A 266 -14.64 11.24 -5.57
N TYR A 267 -15.19 10.80 -4.45
CA TYR A 267 -16.58 10.29 -4.39
C TYR A 267 -17.60 11.34 -4.84
N ALA A 268 -17.48 12.58 -4.38
CA ALA A 268 -18.39 13.67 -4.73
C ALA A 268 -18.28 14.10 -6.20
N ASN A 269 -17.04 14.17 -6.72
CA ASN A 269 -16.77 14.65 -8.06
C ASN A 269 -16.99 13.59 -9.14
N ASN A 270 -16.84 12.31 -8.80
CA ASN A 270 -16.86 11.17 -9.73
C ASN A 270 -17.98 10.17 -9.42
N ARG A 271 -19.17 10.65 -9.03
CA ARG A 271 -20.28 9.80 -8.56
C ARG A 271 -20.56 8.58 -9.44
N TYR A 272 -20.31 8.68 -10.73
CA TYR A 272 -20.55 7.62 -11.72
C TYR A 272 -19.26 7.13 -12.41
N ASN A 273 -18.10 7.46 -11.89
CA ASN A 273 -16.81 7.01 -12.39
C ASN A 273 -16.05 6.31 -11.27
N TRP A 274 -16.36 5.03 -11.10
CA TRP A 274 -15.72 4.22 -10.06
C TRP A 274 -14.21 4.10 -10.27
N ASP A 275 -13.72 4.04 -11.52
CA ASP A 275 -12.28 3.94 -11.80
C ASP A 275 -11.50 5.13 -11.22
N ALA A 276 -11.94 6.36 -11.48
CA ALA A 276 -11.27 7.54 -10.94
C ALA A 276 -11.28 7.59 -9.40
N PHE A 277 -12.38 7.15 -8.78
CA PHE A 277 -12.47 7.01 -7.33
C PHE A 277 -11.54 5.92 -6.80
N ASN A 278 -11.50 4.77 -7.49
CA ASN A 278 -10.68 3.62 -7.11
C ASN A 278 -9.19 3.87 -7.34
N ASP A 279 -8.81 4.57 -8.41
CA ASP A 279 -7.42 4.97 -8.67
C ASP A 279 -6.87 5.80 -7.52
N PHE A 280 -7.61 6.82 -7.11
CA PHE A 280 -7.21 7.61 -5.95
C PHE A 280 -7.08 6.74 -4.70
N ARG A 281 -8.10 5.92 -4.41
CA ARG A 281 -8.11 5.02 -3.23
C ARG A 281 -6.93 4.08 -3.24
N ARG A 282 -6.71 3.35 -4.36
CA ARG A 282 -5.64 2.36 -4.53
C ARG A 282 -4.27 3.00 -4.39
N ASP A 283 -3.99 3.99 -5.23
CA ASP A 283 -2.63 4.50 -5.38
C ASP A 283 -2.23 5.35 -4.18
N MET A 284 -3.15 6.14 -3.61
CA MET A 284 -2.89 6.86 -2.37
C MET A 284 -2.83 5.93 -1.14
N THR A 285 -3.48 4.77 -1.16
CA THR A 285 -3.27 3.73 -0.13
C THR A 285 -1.83 3.26 -0.16
N ILE A 286 -1.31 2.90 -1.32
CA ILE A 286 0.06 2.39 -1.49
C ILE A 286 1.10 3.48 -1.21
N MET A 287 0.90 4.70 -1.72
CA MET A 287 1.86 5.80 -1.58
C MET A 287 1.89 6.42 -0.17
N VAL A 288 0.80 6.30 0.60
CA VAL A 288 0.65 7.00 1.87
C VAL A 288 0.30 6.05 3.01
N LEU A 289 -0.84 5.34 2.92
CA LEU A 289 -1.38 4.64 4.10
C LEU A 289 -0.56 3.40 4.49
N ASP A 290 0.06 2.72 3.54
CA ASP A 290 0.82 1.52 3.82
C ASP A 290 2.06 1.85 4.66
N ILE A 291 2.80 2.90 4.31
CA ILE A 291 3.94 3.35 5.12
C ILE A 291 3.50 3.95 6.47
N VAL A 292 2.39 4.72 6.50
CA VAL A 292 1.82 5.29 7.73
C VAL A 292 1.48 4.18 8.74
N SER A 293 0.96 3.06 8.28
CA SER A 293 0.58 1.94 9.15
C SER A 293 1.77 1.24 9.82
N LEU A 294 3.00 1.48 9.34
CA LEU A 294 4.23 0.95 9.90
C LEU A 294 4.89 1.89 10.93
N TRP A 295 4.56 3.19 10.93
CA TRP A 295 5.18 4.18 11.83
C TRP A 295 5.06 3.85 13.32
N PRO A 296 4.00 3.21 13.84
CA PRO A 296 3.94 2.77 15.24
C PRO A 296 5.12 1.87 15.65
N THR A 297 5.69 1.12 14.70
CA THR A 297 6.83 0.21 14.97
C THR A 297 8.17 0.94 15.10
N TYR A 298 8.19 2.26 14.85
CA TYR A 298 9.40 3.07 15.03
C TYR A 298 9.65 3.44 16.50
N ASP A 299 8.69 3.24 17.38
CA ASP A 299 8.84 3.36 18.83
C ASP A 299 9.73 2.24 19.39
N LEU A 300 11.02 2.50 19.52
CA LEU A 300 12.02 1.53 19.99
C LEU A 300 11.82 1.05 21.42
N ARG A 301 11.19 1.86 22.27
CA ARG A 301 10.89 1.45 23.66
C ARG A 301 9.76 0.43 23.70
N ARG A 302 8.83 0.52 22.76
CA ARG A 302 7.73 -0.44 22.58
C ARG A 302 8.14 -1.63 21.72
N TYR A 303 8.99 -1.42 20.72
CA TYR A 303 9.49 -2.42 19.79
C TYR A 303 11.01 -2.54 19.87
N PRO A 304 11.53 -3.11 20.99
CA PRO A 304 12.98 -3.24 21.19
C PRO A 304 13.63 -4.32 20.32
N LYS A 305 12.81 -5.16 19.67
CA LYS A 305 13.25 -6.22 18.76
C LYS A 305 12.72 -5.94 17.34
N PRO A 306 13.34 -6.54 16.32
CA PRO A 306 12.78 -6.51 14.96
C PRO A 306 11.32 -6.92 14.95
N THR A 307 10.54 -6.29 14.08
CA THR A 307 9.09 -6.49 14.07
C THR A 307 8.61 -6.92 12.70
N LYS A 308 7.97 -8.09 12.65
CA LYS A 308 7.34 -8.63 11.46
C LYS A 308 5.90 -8.14 11.37
N SER A 309 5.69 -7.10 10.56
CA SER A 309 4.37 -6.49 10.35
C SER A 309 3.69 -7.07 9.11
N GLN A 310 2.36 -6.98 9.06
CA GLN A 310 1.55 -7.49 7.97
C GLN A 310 0.53 -6.44 7.51
N LEU A 311 0.44 -6.24 6.20
CA LEU A 311 -0.54 -5.37 5.55
C LEU A 311 -1.64 -6.26 4.94
N THR A 312 -2.85 -6.15 5.48
CA THR A 312 -4.00 -6.98 5.07
C THR A 312 -5.04 -6.23 4.25
N ARG A 313 -4.76 -4.97 3.87
CA ARG A 313 -5.62 -4.21 2.97
C ARG A 313 -5.70 -4.88 1.61
N THR A 314 -6.88 -4.85 1.01
CA THR A 314 -7.08 -5.21 -0.38
C THR A 314 -7.23 -3.94 -1.21
N VAL A 315 -6.42 -3.81 -2.25
CA VAL A 315 -6.52 -2.77 -3.28
C VAL A 315 -7.08 -3.38 -4.55
N TYR A 316 -7.76 -2.57 -5.37
CA TYR A 316 -8.49 -3.07 -6.54
C TYR A 316 -7.96 -2.45 -7.82
N THR A 317 -7.89 -3.24 -8.90
CA THR A 317 -7.60 -2.76 -10.25
C THR A 317 -8.84 -2.15 -10.88
N ASP A 318 -8.66 -1.41 -11.96
CA ASP A 318 -9.73 -0.75 -12.70
C ASP A 318 -10.72 -1.75 -13.27
N LEU A 319 -11.87 -1.24 -13.67
CA LEU A 319 -12.92 -2.04 -14.25
C LEU A 319 -12.51 -2.64 -15.59
N LEU A 320 -12.76 -3.94 -15.70
CA LEU A 320 -12.66 -4.67 -16.95
C LEU A 320 -14.02 -5.21 -17.36
N GLY A 321 -14.29 -5.22 -18.65
CA GLY A 321 -15.48 -5.85 -19.18
C GLY A 321 -16.28 -4.94 -20.06
N PHE A 322 -17.59 -5.12 -20.09
CA PHE A 322 -18.50 -4.48 -21.00
C PHE A 322 -18.45 -2.94 -20.91
N SER A 323 -17.57 -2.35 -21.68
CA SER A 323 -17.60 -0.91 -21.95
C SER A 323 -17.85 -0.70 -23.43
N GLY A 324 -19.07 -0.45 -23.70
CA GLY A 324 -19.36 0.40 -24.80
C GLY A 324 -19.03 1.79 -24.37
N ASP A 325 -18.65 2.68 -25.17
CA ASP A 325 -18.23 4.02 -24.84
C ASP A 325 -18.10 4.27 -23.32
N ARG A 326 -17.04 4.84 -22.84
CA ARG A 326 -16.87 5.16 -21.41
C ARG A 326 -18.09 5.86 -20.79
N GLU A 327 -18.96 6.43 -21.60
CA GLU A 327 -20.23 7.02 -21.21
C GLU A 327 -21.29 6.01 -20.72
N TYR A 328 -21.19 4.73 -21.08
CA TYR A 328 -22.13 3.69 -20.63
C TYR A 328 -21.68 2.92 -19.38
N LEU A 329 -20.44 3.08 -18.92
CA LEU A 329 -19.96 2.60 -17.62
C LEU A 329 -20.12 3.64 -16.51
N GLN A 330 -21.14 4.46 -16.58
CA GLN A 330 -21.56 5.26 -15.44
C GLN A 330 -22.17 4.35 -14.38
N ILE A 331 -21.33 3.58 -13.74
CA ILE A 331 -21.75 2.79 -12.59
C ILE A 331 -21.67 3.70 -11.36
N ASP A 332 -22.80 3.85 -10.68
CA ASP A 332 -22.84 4.50 -9.39
C ASP A 332 -21.81 3.85 -8.45
N ILE A 333 -21.00 4.67 -7.80
CA ILE A 333 -19.91 4.19 -6.94
C ILE A 333 -20.42 3.24 -5.86
N ASP A 334 -21.58 3.54 -5.22
CA ASP A 334 -22.11 2.69 -4.17
C ASP A 334 -22.46 1.30 -4.68
N ARG A 335 -23.01 1.23 -5.89
CA ARG A 335 -23.31 -0.03 -6.55
C ARG A 335 -22.03 -0.79 -6.89
N ALA A 336 -21.03 -0.11 -7.45
CA ALA A 336 -19.74 -0.72 -7.78
C ALA A 336 -19.04 -1.24 -6.52
N GLU A 337 -19.04 -0.47 -5.43
CA GLU A 337 -18.49 -0.91 -4.15
C GLU A 337 -19.20 -2.18 -3.65
N GLN A 338 -20.52 -2.24 -3.74
CA GLN A 338 -21.28 -3.40 -3.31
C GLN A 338 -21.03 -4.65 -4.18
N GLU A 339 -20.81 -4.47 -5.48
CA GLU A 339 -20.66 -5.59 -6.42
C GLU A 339 -19.20 -6.04 -6.59
N LEU A 340 -18.23 -5.13 -6.53
CA LEU A 340 -16.83 -5.38 -6.87
C LEU A 340 -15.92 -5.53 -5.67
N VAL A 341 -16.22 -4.83 -4.58
CA VAL A 341 -15.37 -4.81 -3.40
C VAL A 341 -15.84 -5.86 -2.40
N GLN A 342 -14.92 -6.62 -1.85
CA GLN A 342 -15.21 -7.56 -0.78
C GLN A 342 -15.67 -6.78 0.46
N THR A 343 -16.79 -7.17 1.05
CA THR A 343 -17.21 -6.61 2.34
C THR A 343 -16.19 -6.96 3.42
N PRO A 344 -15.98 -6.08 4.42
CA PRO A 344 -15.09 -6.39 5.53
C PRO A 344 -15.37 -7.77 6.12
N ASN A 345 -14.36 -8.63 6.11
CA ASN A 345 -14.45 -10.03 6.54
C ASN A 345 -13.10 -10.45 7.13
N LEU A 346 -13.08 -11.58 7.85
CA LEU A 346 -11.83 -12.19 8.24
C LEU A 346 -10.96 -12.42 7.00
N PHE A 347 -9.67 -12.27 7.16
CA PHE A 347 -8.70 -12.43 6.08
C PHE A 347 -8.73 -13.84 5.51
N THR A 348 -8.85 -13.95 4.20
CA THR A 348 -9.04 -15.23 3.52
C THR A 348 -8.10 -15.45 2.35
N TRP A 349 -7.97 -16.71 1.98
CA TRP A 349 -7.22 -17.19 0.82
C TRP A 349 -8.17 -17.87 -0.15
N ILE A 350 -8.08 -17.52 -1.43
CA ILE A 350 -8.85 -18.19 -2.47
C ILE A 350 -8.31 -19.60 -2.64
N ARG A 351 -9.24 -20.58 -2.66
CA ARG A 351 -8.94 -21.99 -2.92
C ARG A 351 -9.39 -22.42 -4.30
N LYS A 352 -10.45 -21.79 -4.79
CA LYS A 352 -11.09 -22.19 -6.03
C LYS A 352 -11.90 -21.05 -6.58
N ILE A 353 -11.87 -20.89 -7.89
CA ILE A 353 -12.81 -20.03 -8.62
C ILE A 353 -13.52 -20.93 -9.65
N LEU A 354 -14.84 -20.97 -9.59
CA LEU A 354 -15.68 -21.68 -10.53
C LEU A 354 -16.50 -20.67 -11.32
N PHE A 355 -16.39 -20.71 -12.65
CA PHE A 355 -17.16 -19.88 -13.55
C PHE A 355 -18.33 -20.66 -14.13
N LYS A 356 -19.51 -20.03 -14.15
CA LYS A 356 -20.74 -20.57 -14.74
C LYS A 356 -20.98 -19.85 -16.05
N LEU A 357 -20.93 -20.58 -17.15
CA LEU A 357 -20.99 -20.06 -18.52
C LEU A 357 -22.34 -20.34 -19.16
N GLN A 358 -22.72 -19.54 -20.14
CA GLN A 358 -23.90 -19.80 -20.95
C GLN A 358 -23.58 -20.83 -22.04
N PRO A 359 -24.42 -21.88 -22.24
CA PRO A 359 -24.05 -23.02 -23.10
C PRO A 359 -24.18 -22.78 -24.59
N THR A 360 -24.86 -21.74 -25.05
CA THR A 360 -25.21 -21.60 -26.49
C THR A 360 -24.93 -20.19 -27.02
N GLY A 361 -24.27 -20.11 -28.17
CA GLY A 361 -24.12 -18.90 -28.99
C GLY A 361 -22.95 -18.02 -28.55
N VAL A 362 -23.23 -16.90 -27.93
CA VAL A 362 -22.22 -15.99 -27.38
C VAL A 362 -21.96 -16.39 -25.93
N ASN A 363 -20.78 -16.91 -25.66
CA ASN A 363 -20.42 -17.42 -24.33
C ASN A 363 -20.18 -16.26 -23.37
N PHE A 364 -21.09 -16.03 -22.45
CA PHE A 364 -20.96 -15.07 -21.36
C PHE A 364 -20.75 -15.78 -20.03
N VAL A 365 -19.99 -15.16 -19.15
CA VAL A 365 -19.96 -15.56 -17.74
C VAL A 365 -21.26 -15.16 -17.08
N ARG A 366 -22.10 -16.12 -16.72
CA ARG A 366 -23.39 -15.86 -16.04
C ARG A 366 -23.25 -15.74 -14.55
N GLY A 367 -22.27 -16.40 -13.97
CA GLY A 367 -22.04 -16.40 -12.55
C GLY A 367 -20.65 -16.92 -12.21
N ARG A 368 -20.22 -16.64 -10.99
CA ARG A 368 -19.02 -17.20 -10.40
C ARG A 368 -19.27 -17.71 -8.99
N SER A 369 -18.50 -18.70 -8.57
CA SER A 369 -18.37 -19.13 -7.17
C SER A 369 -16.92 -19.08 -6.77
N MET A 370 -16.63 -18.56 -5.57
CA MET A 370 -15.29 -18.54 -4.99
C MET A 370 -15.32 -19.26 -3.65
N SER A 371 -14.40 -20.20 -3.48
CA SER A 371 -14.20 -20.88 -2.21
C SER A 371 -12.96 -20.32 -1.53
N PHE A 372 -13.10 -20.00 -0.26
CA PHE A 372 -12.06 -19.39 0.56
C PHE A 372 -11.68 -20.27 1.74
N THR A 373 -10.47 -20.10 2.24
CA THR A 373 -10.01 -20.65 3.51
C THR A 373 -9.48 -19.52 4.39
N TYR A 374 -9.63 -19.65 5.70
CA TYR A 374 -9.00 -18.76 6.67
C TYR A 374 -7.51 -19.09 6.85
N THR A 375 -6.82 -18.24 7.59
CA THR A 375 -5.42 -18.44 7.95
C THR A 375 -5.19 -19.82 8.61
N ASN A 376 -4.02 -20.39 8.45
CA ASN A 376 -3.67 -21.75 8.89
C ASN A 376 -4.61 -22.85 8.33
N SER A 377 -5.16 -22.62 7.15
CA SER A 377 -6.03 -23.58 6.45
C SER A 377 -7.33 -23.95 7.17
N HIS A 378 -7.79 -23.12 8.09
CA HIS A 378 -9.10 -23.31 8.69
C HIS A 378 -10.22 -23.15 7.65
N ASN A 379 -11.31 -23.88 7.83
CA ASN A 379 -12.45 -23.81 6.95
C ASN A 379 -12.95 -22.38 6.79
N GLY A 380 -13.06 -21.92 5.55
CA GLY A 380 -13.55 -20.62 5.19
C GLY A 380 -15.01 -20.66 4.75
N TYR A 381 -15.32 -19.92 3.71
CA TYR A 381 -16.68 -19.81 3.20
C TYR A 381 -16.72 -19.87 1.67
N GLU A 382 -17.91 -19.99 1.13
CA GLU A 382 -18.17 -19.86 -0.30
C GLU A 382 -18.97 -18.60 -0.61
N GLU A 383 -18.57 -17.91 -1.67
CA GLU A 383 -19.29 -16.77 -2.20
C GLU A 383 -19.78 -17.06 -3.61
N ASN A 384 -21.06 -16.83 -3.86
CA ASN A 384 -21.68 -16.98 -5.15
C ASN A 384 -22.18 -15.64 -5.67
N LYS A 385 -21.85 -15.29 -6.91
CA LYS A 385 -22.38 -14.09 -7.60
C LYS A 385 -22.93 -14.46 -8.99
N GLY A 386 -23.96 -13.74 -9.40
CA GLY A 386 -24.58 -13.91 -10.70
C GLY A 386 -25.60 -15.04 -10.78
N ASN A 387 -25.90 -15.45 -12.00
CA ASN A 387 -26.97 -16.42 -12.31
C ASN A 387 -26.42 -17.85 -12.53
N PRO A 388 -27.27 -18.88 -12.40
CA PRO A 388 -26.88 -20.24 -12.78
C PRO A 388 -26.45 -20.31 -14.25
N GLY A 389 -25.46 -21.12 -14.55
CA GLY A 389 -24.95 -21.47 -15.86
C GLY A 389 -24.78 -22.98 -15.99
N GLU A 390 -24.70 -23.50 -17.22
CA GLU A 390 -24.59 -24.93 -17.46
C GLU A 390 -23.15 -25.40 -17.59
N ILE A 391 -22.30 -24.65 -18.28
CA ILE A 391 -20.88 -24.99 -18.43
C ILE A 391 -20.13 -24.42 -17.24
N GLN A 392 -19.32 -25.26 -16.59
CA GLN A 392 -18.50 -24.89 -15.45
C GLN A 392 -17.03 -25.02 -15.81
N GLU A 393 -16.30 -23.93 -15.62
CA GLU A 393 -14.85 -23.90 -15.74
C GLU A 393 -14.25 -23.56 -14.37
N THR A 394 -13.13 -24.20 -14.03
CA THR A 394 -12.58 -24.13 -12.68
C THR A 394 -11.11 -23.73 -12.71
N ILE A 395 -10.75 -22.84 -11.82
CA ILE A 395 -9.38 -22.54 -11.40
C ILE A 395 -9.20 -23.07 -9.97
N ASP A 396 -8.35 -24.05 -9.82
CA ASP A 396 -7.93 -24.56 -8.51
C ASP A 396 -6.65 -23.84 -8.07
N ILE A 397 -6.67 -23.28 -6.88
CA ILE A 397 -5.56 -22.52 -6.35
C ILE A 397 -4.91 -23.36 -5.26
N PRO A 398 -3.60 -23.66 -5.37
CA PRO A 398 -2.87 -24.44 -4.37
C PRO A 398 -3.01 -23.84 -2.97
N ALA A 399 -2.81 -24.67 -1.98
CA ALA A 399 -2.88 -24.23 -0.60
C ALA A 399 -1.88 -23.07 -0.36
N PRO A 400 -2.30 -22.01 0.32
CA PRO A 400 -1.48 -20.80 0.50
C PRO A 400 -0.16 -21.07 1.23
N TYR A 401 -0.11 -22.09 2.09
CA TYR A 401 1.12 -22.49 2.79
C TYR A 401 2.17 -23.13 1.88
N VAL A 402 1.84 -23.45 0.64
CA VAL A 402 2.81 -23.89 -0.38
C VAL A 402 3.58 -22.70 -0.94
N GLY A 403 3.12 -21.49 -0.69
CA GLY A 403 3.72 -20.25 -1.16
C GLY A 403 3.61 -20.10 -2.68
N ASP A 404 2.48 -20.49 -3.24
CA ASP A 404 2.17 -20.38 -4.65
C ASP A 404 1.07 -19.35 -4.83
N ASP A 405 1.47 -18.12 -5.13
CA ASP A 405 0.58 -16.99 -5.28
C ASP A 405 0.23 -16.77 -6.76
N ILE A 406 -0.96 -16.27 -7.02
CA ILE A 406 -1.29 -15.66 -8.31
C ILE A 406 -0.78 -14.22 -8.28
N TRP A 407 0.25 -13.95 -9.07
CA TRP A 407 0.92 -12.65 -9.13
C TRP A 407 0.51 -11.80 -10.32
N ARG A 408 -0.10 -12.42 -11.37
CA ARG A 408 -0.59 -11.75 -12.56
C ARG A 408 -1.83 -12.46 -13.11
N ILE A 409 -2.74 -11.67 -13.67
CA ILE A 409 -3.91 -12.15 -14.40
C ILE A 409 -3.94 -11.44 -15.76
N ASP A 410 -3.94 -12.23 -16.83
CA ASP A 410 -4.13 -11.72 -18.18
C ASP A 410 -5.59 -11.96 -18.57
N THR A 411 -6.35 -10.88 -18.74
CA THR A 411 -7.77 -10.94 -19.13
C THR A 411 -7.88 -10.72 -20.63
N ARG A 412 -8.53 -11.65 -21.31
CA ARG A 412 -8.82 -11.55 -22.74
C ARG A 412 -10.15 -10.82 -22.93
N VAL A 413 -10.09 -9.69 -23.61
CA VAL A 413 -11.25 -8.85 -23.88
C VAL A 413 -11.44 -8.76 -25.39
N ASN A 414 -12.63 -9.02 -25.88
CA ASN A 414 -12.94 -8.86 -27.30
C ASN A 414 -13.50 -7.45 -27.56
N THR A 415 -12.79 -6.69 -28.39
CA THR A 415 -13.18 -5.36 -28.86
C THR A 415 -14.02 -5.41 -30.15
N SER A 416 -14.77 -6.50 -30.36
CA SER A 416 -15.46 -6.81 -31.61
C SER A 416 -16.31 -5.69 -32.22
N SER A 417 -16.64 -5.87 -33.51
CA SER A 417 -17.42 -5.06 -34.45
C SER A 417 -18.83 -4.62 -34.01
N ILE A 418 -19.29 -4.98 -32.86
CA ILE A 418 -20.41 -4.29 -32.22
C ILE A 418 -19.84 -3.07 -31.55
N PRO A 419 -20.13 -1.85 -32.02
CA PRO A 419 -19.67 -0.67 -31.33
C PRO A 419 -19.97 -0.82 -29.86
N ASN A 420 -18.92 -0.75 -29.03
CA ASN A 420 -19.06 -0.61 -27.59
C ASN A 420 -19.21 -1.88 -26.73
N ALA A 421 -18.70 -3.06 -27.14
CA ALA A 421 -18.78 -4.27 -26.32
C ALA A 421 -17.41 -4.89 -26.04
N ASN A 422 -16.75 -4.47 -24.99
CA ASN A 422 -15.59 -5.17 -24.45
C ASN A 422 -16.07 -6.36 -23.60
N ILE A 423 -16.18 -7.52 -24.21
CA ILE A 423 -16.64 -8.74 -23.52
C ILE A 423 -15.43 -9.55 -23.10
N VAL A 424 -15.35 -9.87 -21.82
CA VAL A 424 -14.32 -10.80 -21.32
C VAL A 424 -14.54 -12.17 -21.92
N ARG A 425 -13.49 -12.76 -22.51
CA ARG A 425 -13.48 -14.03 -23.25
C ARG A 425 -12.67 -15.12 -22.58
N GLY A 426 -11.91 -14.77 -21.57
CA GLY A 426 -11.10 -15.70 -20.81
C GLY A 426 -10.10 -15.02 -19.92
N TRP A 427 -9.46 -15.82 -19.12
CA TRP A 427 -8.40 -15.42 -18.22
C TRP A 427 -7.22 -16.38 -18.31
N ASN A 428 -6.03 -15.86 -18.05
CA ASN A 428 -4.84 -16.63 -17.71
C ASN A 428 -4.36 -16.19 -16.32
N PHE A 429 -4.38 -17.10 -15.36
CA PHE A 429 -3.91 -16.88 -14.00
C PHE A 429 -2.47 -17.37 -13.89
N SER A 430 -1.53 -16.46 -13.67
CA SER A 430 -0.11 -16.76 -13.58
C SER A 430 0.31 -16.99 -12.14
N PHE A 431 0.83 -18.20 -11.89
CA PHE A 431 1.27 -18.65 -10.57
C PHE A 431 2.78 -18.47 -10.38
N THR A 432 3.22 -18.30 -9.14
CA THR A 432 4.65 -18.18 -8.83
C THR A 432 5.42 -19.50 -8.99
N LYS A 433 4.80 -20.62 -8.65
CA LYS A 433 5.43 -21.96 -8.64
C LYS A 433 4.73 -22.97 -9.55
N SER A 434 3.39 -23.00 -9.51
CA SER A 434 2.60 -23.93 -10.34
C SER A 434 2.53 -23.46 -11.79
N LEU A 435 2.00 -24.32 -12.64
CA LEU A 435 1.69 -23.98 -14.02
C LEU A 435 0.51 -22.99 -14.07
N ASP A 436 0.59 -22.05 -14.98
CA ASP A 436 -0.48 -21.12 -15.28
C ASP A 436 -1.75 -21.87 -15.65
N GLN A 437 -2.89 -21.37 -15.16
CA GLN A 437 -4.20 -21.95 -15.49
C GLN A 437 -4.99 -20.98 -16.34
N GLN A 438 -5.50 -21.48 -17.45
CA GLN A 438 -6.24 -20.68 -18.42
C GLN A 438 -7.70 -21.09 -18.45
N ILE A 439 -8.57 -20.12 -18.47
CA ILE A 439 -9.95 -20.26 -18.86
C ILE A 439 -10.17 -19.56 -20.19
N ARG A 440 -10.61 -20.31 -21.17
CA ARG A 440 -10.85 -19.81 -22.49
C ARG A 440 -12.01 -20.54 -23.14
N TRP A 441 -13.11 -19.87 -23.35
CA TRP A 441 -14.34 -20.48 -23.91
C TRP A 441 -14.64 -20.13 -25.36
N GLN A 442 -13.77 -19.36 -26.01
CA GLN A 442 -13.83 -19.10 -27.44
C GLN A 442 -12.46 -19.13 -28.10
N PRO A 443 -12.38 -19.52 -29.40
CA PRO A 443 -11.12 -19.42 -30.15
C PRO A 443 -10.67 -17.95 -30.21
N PRO A 444 -9.36 -17.68 -30.37
CA PRO A 444 -8.86 -16.34 -30.56
C PRO A 444 -9.55 -15.71 -31.77
N SER A 445 -9.99 -14.47 -31.61
CA SER A 445 -10.44 -13.64 -32.73
C SER A 445 -9.38 -12.58 -33.04
N SER A 446 -9.44 -12.03 -34.25
CA SER A 446 -8.52 -10.97 -34.68
C SER A 446 -8.71 -9.64 -33.94
N SER A 447 -9.70 -9.54 -33.06
CA SER A 447 -10.04 -8.33 -32.28
C SER A 447 -9.90 -8.53 -30.77
N GLU A 448 -9.13 -9.53 -30.31
CA GLU A 448 -8.88 -9.72 -28.89
C GLU A 448 -7.76 -8.80 -28.40
N THR A 449 -8.03 -8.12 -27.28
CA THR A 449 -7.04 -7.39 -26.50
C THR A 449 -6.74 -8.17 -25.24
N ILE A 450 -5.48 -8.27 -24.84
CA ILE A 450 -5.09 -8.79 -23.54
C ILE A 450 -4.84 -7.61 -22.62
N VAL A 451 -5.59 -7.58 -21.50
CA VAL A 451 -5.36 -6.66 -20.41
C VAL A 451 -4.65 -7.42 -19.29
N MET A 452 -3.40 -7.05 -19.06
CA MET A 452 -2.58 -7.63 -17.98
C MET A 452 -2.81 -6.85 -16.70
N GLN A 453 -3.01 -7.56 -15.61
CA GLN A 453 -3.20 -6.98 -14.29
C GLN A 453 -2.36 -7.70 -13.26
N GLY A 454 -1.68 -6.94 -12.46
CA GLY A 454 -0.84 -7.41 -11.37
C GLY A 454 -0.27 -6.24 -10.60
N LEU A 455 0.21 -6.50 -9.41
CA LEU A 455 0.94 -5.55 -8.59
C LEU A 455 2.32 -6.14 -8.33
N SER A 456 3.28 -5.71 -9.12
CA SER A 456 4.68 -6.00 -8.87
C SER A 456 5.25 -5.00 -7.86
N CYS A 457 6.52 -5.13 -7.51
CA CYS A 457 7.22 -4.07 -6.77
C CYS A 457 7.25 -2.73 -7.52
N ASN A 458 6.72 -2.69 -8.72
CA ASN A 458 6.61 -1.54 -9.58
C ASN A 458 5.16 -0.98 -9.65
N GLY A 459 4.30 -1.32 -8.71
CA GLY A 459 2.93 -0.79 -8.63
C GLY A 459 1.92 -1.51 -9.52
N PRO A 460 0.67 -1.04 -9.55
CA PRO A 460 -0.36 -1.60 -10.39
C PRO A 460 -0.05 -1.27 -11.86
N SER A 461 0.05 -2.28 -12.69
CA SER A 461 0.17 -2.06 -14.13
C SER A 461 -1.06 -2.60 -14.84
N ILE A 462 -1.74 -1.72 -15.56
CA ILE A 462 -2.80 -2.06 -16.48
C ILE A 462 -2.27 -1.77 -17.86
N HIS A 463 -1.94 -2.83 -18.58
CA HIS A 463 -1.50 -2.72 -19.97
C HIS A 463 -2.53 -3.39 -20.87
N SER A 464 -3.05 -2.64 -21.82
CA SER A 464 -3.84 -3.19 -22.92
C SER A 464 -2.93 -3.39 -24.12
N CYS A 465 -2.87 -4.61 -24.63
CA CYS A 465 -2.11 -4.94 -25.84
C CYS A 465 -3.04 -5.60 -26.85
N ASP A 466 -3.16 -4.98 -28.02
CA ASP A 466 -3.89 -5.58 -29.12
C ASP A 466 -3.08 -6.70 -29.75
N LEU A 467 -3.50 -7.94 -29.52
CA LEU A 467 -2.77 -9.14 -29.96
C LEU A 467 -2.86 -9.43 -31.46
N CYS A 468 -3.53 -8.60 -32.24
CA CYS A 468 -4.22 -9.14 -33.37
C CYS A 468 -3.75 -8.71 -34.74
N ASP A 469 -2.77 -7.85 -34.84
CA ASP A 469 -2.25 -7.47 -36.14
C ASP A 469 -0.74 -7.74 -36.23
N SER A 470 -0.31 -8.29 -37.38
CA SER A 470 1.11 -8.47 -37.68
C SER A 470 1.91 -7.17 -37.69
N ASN A 471 1.22 -6.03 -37.70
CA ASN A 471 1.77 -4.69 -37.67
C ASN A 471 1.50 -3.94 -36.34
N SER A 472 0.95 -4.61 -35.33
CA SER A 472 0.69 -3.99 -34.04
C SER A 472 1.99 -3.52 -33.37
N PRO A 473 2.02 -2.30 -32.78
CA PRO A 473 3.18 -1.79 -32.05
C PRO A 473 3.66 -2.74 -30.95
N CYS A 474 2.77 -3.55 -30.40
CA CYS A 474 3.11 -4.55 -29.38
C CYS A 474 3.99 -5.71 -29.89
N ARG A 475 4.04 -5.95 -31.22
CA ARG A 475 4.96 -6.92 -31.83
C ARG A 475 6.38 -6.39 -31.97
N ASN A 476 6.52 -5.06 -32.03
CA ASN A 476 7.80 -4.37 -32.11
C ASN A 476 8.30 -3.84 -30.77
N ILE A 477 7.60 -4.14 -29.66
CA ILE A 477 8.17 -3.96 -28.35
C ILE A 477 9.32 -4.95 -28.25
N THR A 478 10.50 -4.42 -28.49
CA THR A 478 11.75 -5.18 -28.39
C THR A 478 11.82 -5.87 -27.04
N PRO A 479 12.47 -7.06 -26.95
CA PRO A 479 12.58 -7.82 -25.70
C PRO A 479 13.18 -7.07 -24.51
N ASN A 480 13.56 -5.81 -24.66
CA ASN A 480 14.12 -4.95 -23.63
C ASN A 480 13.08 -4.11 -22.85
N TYR A 481 11.81 -4.15 -23.23
CA TYR A 481 10.74 -3.68 -22.34
C TYR A 481 10.37 -4.84 -21.41
N SER A 482 11.15 -5.02 -20.37
CA SER A 482 10.70 -5.82 -19.22
C SER A 482 9.55 -5.06 -18.57
N PHE A 483 8.32 -5.45 -18.89
CA PHE A 483 7.18 -5.04 -18.08
C PHE A 483 7.50 -5.37 -16.63
N PRO A 484 7.26 -4.44 -15.70
CA PRO A 484 7.45 -4.73 -14.28
C PRO A 484 6.76 -6.01 -13.83
N CYS A 485 5.66 -6.39 -14.49
CA CYS A 485 4.89 -7.62 -14.27
C CYS A 485 5.52 -8.89 -14.85
N ASP A 486 6.62 -8.84 -15.56
CA ASP A 486 7.25 -10.04 -16.14
C ASP A 486 8.15 -10.80 -15.16
N ASN A 487 8.41 -10.23 -14.00
CA ASN A 487 9.27 -10.84 -13.00
C ASN A 487 8.47 -11.36 -11.79
N LYS A 488 8.10 -12.63 -11.86
CA LYS A 488 7.41 -13.33 -10.76
C LYS A 488 8.21 -13.43 -9.46
N SER A 489 9.47 -13.03 -9.43
CA SER A 489 10.29 -13.04 -8.22
C SER A 489 10.19 -11.76 -7.39
N ILE A 490 9.57 -10.70 -7.91
CA ILE A 490 9.52 -9.37 -7.28
C ILE A 490 8.11 -8.75 -7.26
N TYR A 491 7.06 -9.57 -7.25
CA TYR A 491 5.71 -9.06 -7.07
C TYR A 491 5.48 -8.58 -5.62
N SER A 492 4.75 -7.49 -5.47
CA SER A 492 4.45 -6.88 -4.16
C SER A 492 3.11 -7.31 -3.57
N HIS A 493 2.18 -7.67 -4.46
CA HIS A 493 0.83 -8.08 -4.09
C HIS A 493 0.45 -9.35 -4.81
N ARG A 494 -0.38 -10.16 -4.16
CA ARG A 494 -1.00 -11.34 -4.73
C ARG A 494 -2.49 -11.14 -4.91
N PHE A 495 -3.05 -11.83 -5.86
CA PHE A 495 -4.47 -11.85 -6.10
C PHE A 495 -5.23 -12.44 -4.90
N SER A 496 -6.26 -11.74 -4.43
CA SER A 496 -7.02 -12.11 -3.23
C SER A 496 -8.54 -12.11 -3.43
N TYR A 497 -9.05 -11.45 -4.47
CA TYR A 497 -10.50 -11.37 -4.70
C TYR A 497 -10.84 -11.08 -6.16
N LEU A 498 -11.92 -11.71 -6.68
CA LEU A 498 -12.51 -11.40 -7.98
C LEU A 498 -13.85 -10.71 -7.77
N GLY A 499 -13.88 -9.40 -7.90
CA GLY A 499 -15.11 -8.62 -7.98
C GLY A 499 -15.80 -8.82 -9.32
N ALA A 500 -17.12 -8.95 -9.32
CA ALA A 500 -17.91 -9.13 -10.54
C ALA A 500 -19.27 -8.51 -10.37
N GLY A 501 -19.75 -7.80 -11.39
CA GLY A 501 -21.04 -7.13 -11.38
C GLY A 501 -21.87 -7.39 -12.61
N LEU A 502 -23.18 -7.11 -12.46
CA LEU A 502 -24.20 -7.27 -13.49
C LEU A 502 -24.62 -5.90 -14.01
N LYS A 503 -24.68 -5.72 -15.32
CA LYS A 503 -25.46 -4.62 -15.89
C LYS A 503 -26.94 -4.90 -15.69
N SER A 504 -27.71 -3.88 -15.33
CA SER A 504 -29.11 -4.00 -14.88
C SER A 504 -30.05 -4.71 -15.84
N ASP A 505 -29.73 -4.70 -17.13
CA ASP A 505 -30.53 -5.26 -18.22
C ASP A 505 -30.01 -6.63 -18.72
N LEU A 506 -28.93 -7.13 -18.16
CA LEU A 506 -28.27 -8.37 -18.58
C LEU A 506 -28.31 -9.44 -17.49
N THR A 507 -28.44 -10.70 -17.93
CA THR A 507 -28.42 -11.87 -17.05
C THR A 507 -27.01 -12.44 -16.85
N ALA A 508 -25.98 -11.77 -17.38
CA ALA A 508 -24.58 -12.19 -17.35
C ALA A 508 -23.73 -11.21 -16.56
N LEU A 509 -22.68 -11.70 -15.90
CA LEU A 509 -21.65 -10.87 -15.33
C LEU A 509 -20.93 -10.10 -16.43
N THR A 510 -20.87 -8.80 -16.34
CA THR A 510 -20.44 -7.94 -17.44
C THR A 510 -19.20 -7.10 -17.14
N TYR A 511 -18.88 -6.91 -15.87
CA TYR A 511 -17.70 -6.18 -15.47
C TYR A 511 -17.04 -6.84 -14.24
N PHE A 512 -15.74 -6.67 -14.18
CA PHE A 512 -14.88 -7.34 -13.20
C PHE A 512 -13.83 -6.35 -12.66
N SER A 513 -13.40 -6.57 -11.44
CA SER A 513 -12.23 -5.95 -10.83
C SER A 513 -11.49 -6.99 -10.01
N TYR A 514 -10.18 -6.86 -9.92
CA TYR A 514 -9.34 -7.80 -9.17
C TYR A 514 -8.84 -7.14 -7.90
N GLY A 515 -9.04 -7.83 -6.77
CA GLY A 515 -8.50 -7.45 -5.48
C GLY A 515 -7.11 -8.05 -5.26
N TRP A 516 -6.21 -7.24 -4.73
CA TRP A 516 -4.83 -7.59 -4.49
C TRP A 516 -4.43 -7.26 -3.06
N THR A 517 -3.70 -8.15 -2.40
CA THR A 517 -3.24 -7.97 -1.02
C THR A 517 -1.73 -8.08 -0.95
N HIS A 518 -1.10 -7.24 -0.14
CA HIS A 518 0.34 -7.18 0.02
C HIS A 518 0.92 -8.53 0.49
N VAL A 519 2.05 -8.94 -0.08
CA VAL A 519 2.69 -10.24 0.21
C VAL A 519 3.17 -10.40 1.64
N SER A 520 3.32 -9.30 2.41
CA SER A 520 3.64 -9.36 3.84
C SER A 520 2.57 -10.05 4.69
N ALA A 521 1.30 -10.06 4.24
CA ALA A 521 0.26 -10.86 4.90
C ALA A 521 0.54 -12.33 4.62
N ALA A 522 1.07 -13.06 5.59
CA ALA A 522 1.43 -14.46 5.45
C ALA A 522 0.21 -15.40 5.50
N ALA A 523 0.29 -16.54 4.82
CA ALA A 523 -0.78 -17.55 4.80
C ALA A 523 -0.99 -18.22 6.15
N ASN A 524 0.09 -18.38 6.89
CA ASN A 524 0.09 -18.96 8.22
C ASN A 524 0.50 -17.91 9.24
N ASN A 525 -0.09 -17.99 10.42
CA ASN A 525 0.34 -17.20 11.57
C ASN A 525 1.54 -17.88 12.24
N LEU A 526 2.66 -17.99 11.51
CA LEU A 526 3.91 -18.47 12.09
C LEU A 526 4.56 -17.34 12.88
N ILE A 527 4.64 -17.49 14.20
CA ILE A 527 5.33 -16.54 15.06
C ILE A 527 6.83 -16.79 15.03
N ASP A 528 7.60 -15.71 15.17
CA ASP A 528 9.06 -15.76 15.05
C ASP A 528 9.71 -15.93 16.42
N ALA A 529 10.84 -16.66 16.49
CA ALA A 529 11.55 -16.91 17.73
C ALA A 529 12.42 -15.72 18.21
N GLU A 530 12.76 -14.80 17.30
CA GLU A 530 13.70 -13.69 17.57
C GLU A 530 13.06 -12.32 17.32
N GLN A 531 11.97 -12.28 16.55
CA GLN A 531 11.30 -11.05 16.14
C GLN A 531 9.90 -10.94 16.75
N ILE A 532 9.46 -9.72 17.01
CA ILE A 532 8.07 -9.46 17.36
C ILE A 532 7.21 -9.77 16.15
N THR A 533 6.25 -10.67 16.29
CA THR A 533 5.30 -11.00 15.22
C THR A 533 3.98 -10.29 15.48
N GLN A 534 3.60 -9.40 14.56
CA GLN A 534 2.29 -8.75 14.57
C GLN A 534 1.31 -9.57 13.71
N ILE A 535 0.22 -10.00 14.31
CA ILE A 535 -0.86 -10.70 13.63
C ILE A 535 -2.10 -9.79 13.65
N PRO A 536 -2.53 -9.25 12.49
CA PRO A 536 -3.80 -8.53 12.41
C PRO A 536 -4.96 -9.39 12.93
N ALA A 537 -5.85 -8.83 13.72
CA ALA A 537 -6.96 -9.58 14.33
C ALA A 537 -7.89 -10.22 13.28
N VAL A 538 -7.98 -9.62 12.08
CA VAL A 538 -8.73 -10.18 10.96
C VAL A 538 -8.16 -11.50 10.44
N LYS A 539 -6.95 -11.88 10.83
CA LYS A 539 -6.35 -13.20 10.50
C LYS A 539 -6.78 -14.30 11.47
N GLY A 540 -7.79 -14.05 12.27
CA GLY A 540 -8.55 -15.09 12.95
C GLY A 540 -9.34 -15.97 11.97
N TYR A 541 -9.93 -17.04 12.48
CA TYR A 541 -10.69 -17.99 11.68
C TYR A 541 -12.11 -18.25 12.18
N ASN A 542 -12.46 -17.75 13.35
CA ASN A 542 -13.77 -17.95 13.95
C ASN A 542 -14.25 -16.67 14.63
N LEU A 543 -15.44 -16.24 14.28
CA LEU A 543 -16.16 -15.14 14.95
C LEU A 543 -17.47 -15.71 15.51
N VAL A 544 -17.71 -15.52 16.80
CA VAL A 544 -18.90 -16.02 17.49
C VAL A 544 -19.70 -14.86 18.08
N GLY A 545 -21.02 -15.04 18.18
CA GLY A 545 -21.91 -14.03 18.74
C GLY A 545 -22.00 -12.77 17.88
N ASN A 546 -21.89 -11.60 18.52
CA ASN A 546 -21.96 -10.29 17.86
C ASN A 546 -20.59 -9.79 17.34
N ALA A 547 -19.62 -10.70 17.16
CA ALA A 547 -18.32 -10.37 16.58
C ALA A 547 -18.46 -10.08 15.07
N ARG A 548 -17.75 -9.06 14.61
CA ARG A 548 -17.71 -8.72 13.17
C ARG A 548 -16.43 -8.00 12.79
N VAL A 549 -16.09 -8.08 11.52
CA VAL A 549 -15.03 -7.24 10.93
C VAL A 549 -15.60 -5.87 10.59
N ILE A 550 -14.85 -4.84 10.87
CA ILE A 550 -15.15 -3.45 10.52
C ILE A 550 -13.99 -2.86 9.73
N LYS A 551 -14.28 -1.90 8.88
CA LYS A 551 -13.26 -1.20 8.10
C LYS A 551 -12.29 -0.48 9.04
N GLY A 552 -11.00 -0.73 8.86
CA GLY A 552 -9.95 -0.07 9.61
C GLY A 552 -9.71 1.36 9.16
N PRO A 553 -9.27 2.26 10.07
CA PRO A 553 -8.82 3.59 9.68
C PRO A 553 -7.51 3.52 8.89
N GLY A 554 -7.14 4.63 8.23
CA GLY A 554 -5.91 4.73 7.47
C GLY A 554 -4.63 4.49 8.27
N SER A 555 -4.68 4.61 9.60
CA SER A 555 -3.56 4.37 10.53
C SER A 555 -3.30 2.90 10.86
N THR A 556 -4.14 1.96 10.38
CA THR A 556 -3.96 0.52 10.55
C THR A 556 -3.61 -0.14 9.23
N GLY A 557 -2.94 -1.30 9.27
CA GLY A 557 -2.53 -2.03 8.06
C GLY A 557 -3.66 -2.80 7.37
N GLY A 558 -4.91 -2.68 7.85
CA GLY A 558 -6.08 -3.38 7.33
C GLY A 558 -7.31 -3.16 8.19
N ASP A 559 -8.30 -4.04 8.03
CA ASP A 559 -9.54 -4.04 8.77
C ASP A 559 -9.37 -4.52 10.21
N LEU A 560 -10.38 -4.31 11.03
CA LEU A 560 -10.36 -4.55 12.48
C LEU A 560 -11.45 -5.55 12.87
N VAL A 561 -11.24 -6.24 13.98
CA VAL A 561 -12.27 -7.09 14.58
C VAL A 561 -12.95 -6.32 15.71
N LYS A 562 -14.28 -6.21 15.64
CA LYS A 562 -15.12 -5.65 16.72
C LYS A 562 -15.85 -6.77 17.43
N LEU A 563 -15.62 -6.91 18.72
CA LEU A 563 -16.34 -7.82 19.61
C LEU A 563 -17.46 -7.04 20.30
N GLY A 564 -18.70 -7.49 20.11
CA GLY A 564 -19.86 -7.01 20.85
C GLY A 564 -20.05 -7.79 22.14
N GLU A 565 -21.25 -7.72 22.69
CA GLU A 565 -21.65 -8.50 23.86
C GLU A 565 -21.57 -10.01 23.58
N ASP A 566 -21.07 -10.79 24.53
CA ASP A 566 -20.95 -12.25 24.45
C ASP A 566 -20.44 -12.75 23.13
N SER A 567 -19.31 -12.18 22.72
CA SER A 567 -18.71 -12.51 21.42
C SER A 567 -17.23 -12.78 21.54
N ASP A 568 -16.73 -13.62 20.66
CA ASP A 568 -15.33 -13.97 20.62
C ASP A 568 -14.74 -14.00 19.21
N VAL A 569 -13.40 -13.95 19.17
CA VAL A 569 -12.57 -14.24 18.01
C VAL A 569 -11.50 -15.25 18.40
N SER A 570 -11.32 -16.27 17.57
CA SER A 570 -10.24 -17.23 17.71
C SER A 570 -9.16 -16.99 16.65
N VAL A 571 -7.90 -16.97 17.09
CA VAL A 571 -6.73 -16.81 16.24
C VAL A 571 -5.80 -18.01 16.47
N SER A 572 -5.55 -18.75 15.40
CA SER A 572 -4.58 -19.84 15.42
C SER A 572 -3.19 -19.30 15.09
N VAL A 573 -2.21 -19.70 15.88
CA VAL A 573 -0.79 -19.38 15.65
C VAL A 573 0.06 -20.64 15.72
N THR A 574 1.14 -20.67 14.94
CA THR A 574 2.11 -21.79 14.95
C THR A 574 3.42 -21.31 15.53
N THR A 575 3.94 -22.01 16.51
CA THR A 575 5.27 -21.76 17.08
C THR A 575 6.34 -22.51 16.30
N PRO A 576 7.51 -21.90 16.01
CA PRO A 576 8.63 -22.63 15.43
C PRO A 576 9.29 -23.53 16.49
N ALA A 577 10.03 -24.53 16.03
CA ALA A 577 11.03 -25.17 16.87
C ALA A 577 12.14 -24.15 17.16
N SER A 578 12.39 -23.90 18.44
CA SER A 578 13.45 -22.94 18.83
C SER A 578 14.10 -23.38 20.14
N ASP A 579 15.40 -23.32 20.14
CA ASP A 579 16.23 -23.52 21.37
C ASP A 579 16.56 -22.19 22.06
N THR A 580 16.15 -21.04 21.45
CA THR A 580 16.57 -19.69 21.87
C THR A 580 15.49 -18.90 22.60
N THR A 581 14.23 -19.24 22.45
CA THR A 581 13.11 -18.50 23.04
C THR A 581 12.50 -19.27 24.21
N LEU A 582 12.38 -18.60 25.35
CA LEU A 582 11.73 -19.16 26.56
C LEU A 582 10.20 -19.04 26.53
N GLY A 583 9.67 -18.23 25.62
CA GLY A 583 8.24 -17.98 25.47
C GLY A 583 7.94 -16.68 24.75
N TYR A 584 6.68 -16.31 24.79
CA TYR A 584 6.18 -15.09 24.15
C TYR A 584 5.26 -14.32 25.09
N THR A 585 5.52 -13.04 25.27
CA THR A 585 4.53 -12.12 25.80
C THR A 585 3.51 -11.80 24.73
N ILE A 586 2.21 -11.88 25.04
CA ILE A 586 1.13 -11.54 24.13
C ILE A 586 0.65 -10.13 24.46
N ARG A 587 0.69 -9.25 23.48
CA ARG A 587 0.25 -7.86 23.60
C ARG A 587 -0.84 -7.56 22.58
N LEU A 588 -1.90 -6.87 23.00
CA LEU A 588 -2.96 -6.40 22.12
C LEU A 588 -2.79 -4.94 21.78
N ARG A 589 -3.06 -4.58 20.53
CA ARG A 589 -3.37 -3.20 20.12
C ARG A 589 -4.87 -3.10 19.91
N TYR A 590 -5.56 -2.25 20.71
CA TYR A 590 -7.01 -2.25 20.81
C TYR A 590 -7.58 -0.86 21.06
N VAL A 591 -8.91 -0.76 20.90
CA VAL A 591 -9.73 0.40 21.30
C VAL A 591 -10.87 -0.07 22.20
N SER A 592 -11.06 0.62 23.32
CA SER A 592 -12.21 0.46 24.22
C SER A 592 -12.62 1.80 24.80
N LYS A 593 -13.94 2.01 24.97
CA LYS A 593 -14.47 3.21 25.62
C LYS A 593 -14.58 3.11 27.13
N LEU A 594 -14.62 1.91 27.65
CA LEU A 594 -14.76 1.63 29.08
C LEU A 594 -13.74 0.59 29.48
N ASP A 595 -13.41 0.59 30.78
CA ASP A 595 -12.67 -0.52 31.38
C ASP A 595 -13.56 -1.78 31.37
N PHE A 596 -12.98 -2.93 31.00
CA PHE A 596 -13.73 -4.17 30.94
C PHE A 596 -12.82 -5.39 31.13
N TYR A 597 -13.43 -6.52 31.49
CA TYR A 597 -12.72 -7.79 31.58
C TYR A 597 -12.78 -8.54 30.24
N LEU A 598 -11.61 -8.75 29.65
CA LEU A 598 -11.43 -9.61 28.48
C LEU A 598 -11.15 -11.04 28.94
N GLY A 599 -11.96 -12.00 28.51
CA GLY A 599 -11.63 -13.42 28.61
C GLY A 599 -10.53 -13.77 27.62
N VAL A 600 -9.48 -14.39 28.10
CA VAL A 600 -8.36 -14.88 27.28
C VAL A 600 -8.22 -16.37 27.53
N SER A 601 -8.38 -17.18 26.50
CA SER A 601 -8.14 -18.62 26.52
C SER A 601 -7.05 -18.98 25.51
N ILE A 602 -6.14 -19.85 25.90
CA ILE A 602 -5.07 -20.38 25.06
C ILE A 602 -5.15 -21.90 25.13
N VAL A 603 -5.44 -22.53 24.00
CA VAL A 603 -5.38 -23.97 23.84
C VAL A 603 -4.02 -24.34 23.27
N GLU A 604 -3.30 -25.20 23.97
CA GLU A 604 -1.96 -25.65 23.60
C GLU A 604 -2.01 -26.87 22.65
N PRO A 605 -0.92 -27.26 21.98
CA PRO A 605 -0.91 -28.38 21.04
C PRO A 605 -1.29 -29.72 21.65
N ASP A 606 -1.14 -29.91 22.97
CA ASP A 606 -1.55 -31.12 23.70
C ASP A 606 -3.01 -31.07 24.17
N ALA A 607 -3.77 -30.06 23.71
CA ALA A 607 -5.14 -29.78 24.08
C ALA A 607 -5.33 -29.32 25.53
N SER A 608 -4.28 -28.99 26.26
CA SER A 608 -4.41 -28.28 27.52
C SER A 608 -4.90 -26.85 27.30
N GLU A 609 -5.68 -26.30 28.23
CA GLU A 609 -6.26 -24.96 28.12
C GLU A 609 -5.88 -24.12 29.34
N ILE A 610 -5.42 -22.91 29.04
CA ILE A 610 -5.15 -21.88 30.06
C ILE A 610 -6.13 -20.74 29.81
N SER A 611 -6.99 -20.47 30.79
CA SER A 611 -7.99 -19.40 30.70
C SER A 611 -7.83 -18.41 31.83
N ARG A 612 -8.05 -17.13 31.55
CA ARG A 612 -8.04 -16.05 32.53
C ARG A 612 -8.83 -14.84 32.04
N ASN A 613 -9.23 -14.00 32.97
CA ASN A 613 -9.81 -12.70 32.69
C ASN A 613 -8.76 -11.62 32.94
N VAL A 614 -8.61 -10.70 32.00
CA VAL A 614 -7.68 -9.59 32.05
C VAL A 614 -8.46 -8.29 32.03
N LEU A 615 -8.23 -7.42 33.01
CA LEU A 615 -8.82 -6.08 33.02
C LEU A 615 -8.12 -5.20 32.00
N LEU A 616 -8.84 -4.76 30.98
CA LEU A 616 -8.36 -3.83 29.98
C LEU A 616 -8.89 -2.42 30.27
N PRO A 617 -8.02 -1.40 30.36
CA PRO A 617 -8.47 -0.03 30.57
C PRO A 617 -9.11 0.56 29.31
N ALA A 618 -9.97 1.56 29.51
CA ALA A 618 -10.46 2.42 28.44
C ALA A 618 -9.29 3.12 27.73
N THR A 619 -9.41 3.27 26.42
CA THR A 619 -8.37 3.92 25.59
C THR A 619 -8.85 5.24 25.00
N THR A 620 -10.16 5.43 24.87
CA THR A 620 -10.77 6.63 24.31
C THR A 620 -12.16 6.88 24.89
N SER A 621 -12.58 8.12 24.92
CA SER A 621 -13.98 8.50 25.21
C SER A 621 -14.80 8.78 23.96
N GLY A 622 -14.16 8.85 22.79
CA GLY A 622 -14.77 9.22 21.50
C GLY A 622 -15.21 8.00 20.67
N ASP A 623 -15.95 8.29 19.60
CA ASP A 623 -16.38 7.28 18.61
C ASP A 623 -15.39 7.11 17.46
N ASN A 624 -14.51 8.08 17.26
CA ASN A 624 -13.59 8.10 16.15
C ASN A 624 -12.37 7.22 16.42
N LEU A 625 -12.02 6.39 15.45
CA LEU A 625 -10.82 5.55 15.49
C LEU A 625 -9.60 6.36 15.05
N THR A 626 -9.22 7.39 15.83
CA THR A 626 -7.98 8.14 15.61
C THR A 626 -6.77 7.29 15.98
N TYR A 627 -5.58 7.72 15.59
CA TYR A 627 -4.35 7.01 15.97
C TYR A 627 -4.22 6.84 17.49
N THR A 628 -4.53 7.89 18.24
CA THR A 628 -4.45 7.93 19.71
C THR A 628 -5.56 7.17 20.43
N ALA A 629 -6.63 6.79 19.72
CA ALA A 629 -7.66 5.92 20.28
C ALA A 629 -7.17 4.50 20.56
N PHE A 630 -6.11 4.08 19.86
CA PHE A 630 -5.51 2.76 20.03
C PHE A 630 -4.47 2.77 21.16
N ASN A 631 -4.54 1.76 22.03
CA ASN A 631 -3.52 1.54 23.06
C ASN A 631 -3.03 0.09 23.02
N TYR A 632 -1.99 -0.17 23.79
CA TYR A 632 -1.35 -1.47 23.88
C TYR A 632 -1.49 -2.01 25.30
N TYR A 633 -1.74 -3.32 25.41
CA TYR A 633 -1.84 -3.97 26.70
C TYR A 633 -1.33 -5.40 26.65
N ASP A 634 -0.48 -5.78 27.62
CA ASP A 634 0.03 -7.13 27.75
C ASP A 634 -1.02 -8.02 28.42
N ILE A 635 -1.55 -8.99 27.65
CA ILE A 635 -2.60 -9.89 28.14
C ILE A 635 -2.05 -11.20 28.71
N GLY A 636 -0.75 -11.41 28.61
CA GLY A 636 -0.09 -12.56 29.19
C GLY A 636 0.99 -13.17 28.29
N PHE A 637 1.36 -14.42 28.59
CA PHE A 637 2.42 -15.07 27.83
C PHE A 637 2.17 -16.58 27.64
N ILE A 638 2.79 -17.12 26.59
CA ILE A 638 2.93 -18.53 26.29
C ILE A 638 4.36 -18.91 26.66
N THR A 639 4.56 -19.97 27.45
CA THR A 639 5.88 -20.47 27.74
C THR A 639 6.26 -21.57 26.75
N THR A 640 7.48 -21.52 26.20
CA THR A 640 7.98 -22.56 25.30
C THR A 640 8.80 -23.64 26.01
N ILE A 641 9.15 -23.45 27.29
CA ILE A 641 9.94 -24.41 28.05
C ILE A 641 9.25 -25.77 28.16
N THR A 642 7.92 -25.75 28.13
CA THR A 642 7.10 -26.97 28.22
C THR A 642 6.20 -27.15 26.99
N ALA A 643 6.15 -26.18 26.07
CA ALA A 643 5.23 -26.21 24.96
C ALA A 643 5.92 -26.80 23.72
N PRO A 644 5.43 -27.92 23.18
CA PRO A 644 5.95 -28.48 21.95
C PRO A 644 5.72 -27.51 20.77
N GLN A 645 6.57 -27.59 19.75
CA GLN A 645 6.28 -27.01 18.46
C GLN A 645 4.87 -27.45 18.02
N GLY A 646 4.02 -26.48 17.68
CA GLY A 646 2.67 -26.82 17.27
C GLY A 646 1.77 -25.60 17.07
N GLU A 647 0.51 -25.89 16.90
CA GLU A 647 -0.55 -24.92 16.75
C GLU A 647 -1.15 -24.58 18.12
N TYR A 648 -1.21 -23.28 18.41
CA TYR A 648 -1.89 -22.70 19.58
C TYR A 648 -3.12 -21.96 19.09
N ILE A 649 -4.22 -22.08 19.84
CA ILE A 649 -5.43 -21.33 19.56
C ILE A 649 -5.64 -20.31 20.68
N LEU A 650 -5.55 -19.04 20.33
CA LEU A 650 -5.87 -17.91 21.21
C LEU A 650 -7.32 -17.49 20.96
N THR A 651 -8.14 -17.54 21.99
CA THR A 651 -9.52 -17.01 21.93
C THR A 651 -9.64 -15.80 22.86
N LEU A 652 -10.17 -14.71 22.29
CA LEU A 652 -10.44 -13.45 22.98
C LEU A 652 -11.95 -13.26 23.08
N THR A 653 -12.50 -13.23 24.30
CA THR A 653 -13.93 -13.19 24.56
C THR A 653 -14.32 -11.90 25.29
N ASN A 654 -15.29 -11.18 24.76
CA ASN A 654 -15.89 -10.04 25.43
C ASN A 654 -17.17 -10.47 26.15
N HIS A 655 -17.13 -10.49 27.49
CA HIS A 655 -18.28 -10.82 28.35
C HIS A 655 -19.10 -9.59 28.75
N SER A 656 -18.72 -8.39 28.30
CA SER A 656 -19.38 -7.15 28.73
C SER A 656 -20.61 -6.84 27.90
N LEU A 657 -21.71 -6.50 28.58
CA LEU A 657 -23.00 -6.15 27.98
C LEU A 657 -23.00 -4.81 27.21
N GLU A 658 -22.09 -3.88 27.53
CA GLU A 658 -22.21 -2.48 27.09
C GLU A 658 -21.04 -1.99 26.23
N VAL A 659 -19.96 -2.77 26.05
CA VAL A 659 -18.71 -2.28 25.47
C VAL A 659 -18.40 -2.94 24.14
N GLY A 660 -18.41 -2.16 23.07
CA GLY A 660 -17.80 -2.56 21.82
C GLY A 660 -16.26 -2.47 21.93
N PHE A 661 -15.62 -3.61 22.00
CA PHE A 661 -14.17 -3.76 22.00
C PHE A 661 -13.66 -3.98 20.57
N ILE A 662 -12.64 -3.24 20.17
CA ILE A 662 -12.09 -3.30 18.80
C ILE A 662 -10.62 -3.69 18.88
N ILE A 663 -10.24 -4.73 18.15
CA ILE A 663 -8.88 -5.26 18.08
C ILE A 663 -8.28 -4.96 16.71
N ASP A 664 -7.11 -4.31 16.68
CA ASP A 664 -6.31 -4.13 15.48
C ASP A 664 -5.39 -5.34 15.27
N LYS A 665 -4.52 -5.61 16.21
CA LYS A 665 -3.53 -6.69 16.10
C LYS A 665 -3.16 -7.30 17.44
N ILE A 666 -2.67 -8.52 17.34
CA ILE A 666 -2.13 -9.32 18.42
C ILE A 666 -0.63 -9.45 18.15
N GLU A 667 0.19 -9.15 19.13
CA GLU A 667 1.64 -9.18 19.02
C GLU A 667 2.21 -10.28 19.89
N PHE A 668 3.08 -11.09 19.31
CA PHE A 668 3.84 -12.12 19.99
C PHE A 668 5.28 -11.65 20.12
N ILE A 669 5.69 -11.37 21.36
CA ILE A 669 6.99 -10.78 21.69
C ILE A 669 7.84 -11.88 22.32
N PRO A 670 8.90 -12.37 21.64
CA PRO A 670 9.75 -13.43 22.18
C PRO A 670 10.52 -12.93 23.42
N VAL A 671 10.55 -13.77 24.47
CA VAL A 671 11.18 -13.46 25.79
C VAL A 671 12.56 -14.07 25.88
#